data_4f60187269c5a2afbd4736f76999b073
#
_entry.id   4f60187269c5a2afbd4736f76999b073
#
_cell.length_a   1.000
_cell.length_b   1.000
_cell.length_c   1.000
_cell.angle_alpha   90.00
_cell.angle_beta   90.00
_cell.angle_gamma   90.00
#
_symmetry.space_group_name_H-M   'P 1'
#
loop_
_entity.id
_entity.type
_entity.pdbx_description
1 polymer ?
#
loop_
_entity_poly.entity_id
_entity_poly.type
_entity_poly.pdbx_seq_one_letter_code
_entity_poly.pdbx_strand_id
1 'polypeptide(L)'
;MKNDCFTGKYRALILILSLGLFLVIGFGQPALADFLGDVKSFSVDPAYDSSGRMSVSATLRVVGANAYFYVGNAWWSHLTSAQQNSLAVALSGLSAEFDNIIYPRMTAVYGLEWRPGIDNDNRITILVAELVKDAGGYFKPEDEYLKSQRADSNEREMIYLNSLYLENILGKTFLAHEFQHLITFYQKTVRYGLEEDVWLNEARSEYAPTLLGYDNQYELSNLKLRVDKFLSNPSDPLGEWHDQSSDYGVANLFMQYLIDHYGTRILTLMMQNSLVGINSIDAALRVMGQTDTFAAIFTNWTLANYLNNCSVGPAKIYCYSNFSLGYDNIRVLPTAGYVLGDGSLELASWIKDWSPRWYKIDSSDSRSKTLKIDFEGYGINSDFMVSYILWDGIANKAYSMNLNADQRGGLLIPKFGSQIRSVLLVPVNTEKRSNFSNSDPNIPFSFKISASTNFPSLLPDGSLVKADNDSKVYQIDKVSKRWITDANIFITRGFKWADIKTLAASDLAIYPEGKAVGWSDGTLIKSSDAPTVYVVSMEKKRPFSSAEVFVGLGYRWGNIKTISQSDLDQYESGVQIDTLSHPDGALVKFSDSPNIYLIEGGARKLIPSIEVFLKRGYGFSSVLIVDSGFKSKYPDGDALN
;
A
#
# COMPACT_ATOMS: atom_id res chain seq x y z
N MET A 1 19.32 -14.65 -29.36
CA MET A 1 20.73 -15.11 -29.33
C MET A 1 21.54 -14.06 -28.60
N LYS A 2 22.17 -14.51 -27.55
CA LYS A 2 23.13 -13.82 -26.64
C LYS A 2 22.57 -12.72 -25.75
N ASN A 3 22.07 -13.17 -24.59
CA ASN A 3 22.12 -12.47 -23.32
C ASN A 3 23.54 -12.60 -22.73
N ASP A 4 24.09 -11.53 -22.28
CA ASP A 4 25.15 -11.49 -21.24
C ASP A 4 24.88 -10.21 -20.43
N CYS A 5 24.22 -10.30 -19.28
CA CYS A 5 24.74 -10.68 -17.98
C CYS A 5 25.74 -9.65 -17.42
N PHE A 6 25.26 -8.70 -16.61
CA PHE A 6 26.08 -7.95 -15.67
C PHE A 6 25.61 -8.22 -14.23
N THR A 7 26.20 -9.29 -13.65
CA THR A 7 26.22 -9.45 -12.20
C THR A 7 27.52 -8.88 -11.67
N GLY A 8 27.51 -7.69 -11.13
CA GLY A 8 28.62 -7.07 -10.42
C GLY A 8 28.49 -7.28 -8.91
N LYS A 9 29.26 -8.24 -8.38
CA LYS A 9 29.46 -8.44 -6.93
C LYS A 9 30.24 -7.25 -6.37
N TYR A 10 29.67 -6.51 -5.42
CA TYR A 10 30.48 -5.66 -4.52
C TYR A 10 30.36 -6.15 -3.08
N ARG A 11 31.46 -6.74 -2.60
CA ARG A 11 31.71 -6.97 -1.18
C ARG A 11 32.12 -5.65 -0.54
N ALA A 12 31.45 -5.30 0.54
CA ALA A 12 31.80 -4.19 1.41
C ALA A 12 33.21 -4.38 1.99
N LEU A 13 34.07 -3.40 1.82
CA LEU A 13 35.31 -3.23 2.56
C LEU A 13 35.13 -2.05 3.52
N ILE A 14 34.94 -2.37 4.80
CA ILE A 14 34.93 -1.38 5.88
C ILE A 14 36.38 -0.99 6.13
N LEU A 15 36.71 0.26 5.84
CA LEU A 15 37.97 0.88 6.28
C LEU A 15 37.64 2.01 7.26
N ILE A 16 37.98 1.76 8.52
CA ILE A 16 37.97 2.78 9.58
C ILE A 16 39.15 3.70 9.32
N LEU A 17 38.91 4.97 9.06
CA LEU A 17 39.94 6.00 9.06
C LEU A 17 39.55 7.13 10.02
N SER A 18 40.44 7.31 10.98
CA SER A 18 40.46 8.26 12.07
C SER A 18 40.30 9.72 11.64
N LEU A 19 39.56 10.46 12.46
CA LEU A 19 39.34 11.91 12.43
C LEU A 19 40.67 12.69 12.34
N GLY A 20 40.82 13.43 11.25
CA GLY A 20 41.68 14.60 11.19
C GLY A 20 40.78 15.80 10.79
N LEU A 21 40.48 16.65 11.75
CA LEU A 21 39.72 17.89 11.54
C LEU A 21 40.61 18.90 10.80
N PHE A 22 40.57 18.90 9.46
CA PHE A 22 41.04 20.02 8.66
C PHE A 22 39.83 20.89 8.31
N LEU A 23 39.72 22.03 8.98
CA LEU A 23 38.84 23.12 8.55
C LEU A 23 39.42 23.70 7.25
N VAL A 24 39.10 23.12 6.12
CA VAL A 24 39.28 23.77 4.82
C VAL A 24 38.08 24.69 4.65
N ILE A 25 38.30 25.97 4.94
CA ILE A 25 37.39 27.03 4.45
C ILE A 25 37.58 27.05 2.93
N GLY A 26 36.81 26.21 2.25
CA GLY A 26 36.67 26.25 0.80
C GLY A 26 35.88 27.53 0.48
N PHE A 27 36.55 28.55 -0.02
CA PHE A 27 35.89 29.60 -0.78
C PHE A 27 35.27 28.90 -1.99
N GLY A 28 33.98 28.58 -1.92
CA GLY A 28 33.21 28.13 -3.09
C GLY A 28 33.41 29.14 -4.20
N GLN A 29 33.92 28.68 -5.33
CA GLN A 29 33.95 29.52 -6.53
C GLN A 29 32.50 29.92 -6.82
N PRO A 30 32.21 31.22 -7.05
CA PRO A 30 30.86 31.61 -7.45
C PRO A 30 30.53 30.86 -8.73
N ALA A 31 29.34 30.21 -8.74
CA ALA A 31 28.82 29.62 -9.98
C ALA A 31 28.80 30.68 -11.08
N LEU A 32 29.44 30.39 -12.19
CA LEU A 32 29.29 31.22 -13.38
C LEU A 32 27.95 30.86 -14.02
N ALA A 33 26.93 31.73 -13.80
CA ALA A 33 25.65 31.56 -14.44
C ALA A 33 25.81 31.45 -15.96
N ASP A 34 25.06 30.53 -16.58
CA ASP A 34 25.05 30.39 -18.03
C ASP A 34 24.31 31.56 -18.70
N PHE A 35 24.77 31.99 -19.87
CA PHE A 35 24.20 33.10 -20.63
C PHE A 35 23.49 32.61 -21.87
N LEU A 36 22.44 33.33 -22.26
CA LEU A 36 21.70 33.04 -23.48
C LEU A 36 22.66 32.98 -24.67
N GLY A 37 22.61 31.88 -25.42
CA GLY A 37 23.50 31.61 -26.55
C GLY A 37 24.74 30.79 -26.20
N ASP A 38 25.01 30.50 -24.94
CA ASP A 38 26.11 29.60 -24.56
C ASP A 38 25.96 28.24 -25.22
N VAL A 39 27.07 27.68 -25.69
CA VAL A 39 27.13 26.37 -26.30
C VAL A 39 27.91 25.42 -25.38
N LYS A 40 27.28 24.32 -25.02
CA LYS A 40 27.89 23.28 -24.21
C LYS A 40 27.73 21.90 -24.84
N SER A 41 28.61 20.99 -24.48
CA SER A 41 28.49 19.56 -24.81
C SER A 41 28.06 18.81 -23.57
N PHE A 42 26.96 18.09 -23.65
CA PHE A 42 26.42 17.28 -22.59
C PHE A 42 26.64 15.80 -22.88
N SER A 43 27.05 15.04 -21.87
CA SER A 43 27.00 13.59 -21.88
C SER A 43 25.53 13.15 -21.81
N VAL A 44 25.13 12.23 -22.67
CA VAL A 44 23.77 11.69 -22.74
C VAL A 44 23.79 10.18 -22.68
N ASP A 45 22.69 9.58 -22.24
CA ASP A 45 22.55 8.13 -22.28
C ASP A 45 22.22 7.67 -23.72
N PRO A 46 23.09 6.86 -24.36
CA PRO A 46 22.88 6.39 -25.72
C PRO A 46 21.64 5.49 -25.87
N ALA A 47 21.11 4.89 -24.78
CA ALA A 47 19.90 4.10 -24.81
C ALA A 47 18.65 4.96 -25.04
N TYR A 48 18.68 6.21 -24.60
CA TYR A 48 17.61 7.18 -24.81
C TYR A 48 17.82 8.09 -26.02
N ASP A 49 19.03 8.24 -26.50
CA ASP A 49 19.30 9.09 -27.69
C ASP A 49 18.84 8.42 -28.99
N SER A 50 18.06 9.12 -29.81
CA SER A 50 17.50 8.57 -31.05
C SER A 50 18.53 8.04 -32.07
N SER A 51 19.79 8.49 -31.96
CA SER A 51 20.90 8.10 -32.81
C SER A 51 21.99 7.33 -32.06
N GLY A 52 21.79 7.00 -30.77
CA GLY A 52 22.75 6.29 -29.95
C GLY A 52 24.02 7.10 -29.63
N ARG A 53 23.94 8.43 -29.61
CA ARG A 53 25.07 9.30 -29.29
C ARG A 53 25.37 9.24 -27.80
N MET A 54 26.63 9.41 -27.44
CA MET A 54 27.10 9.54 -26.05
C MET A 54 27.23 11.00 -25.60
N SER A 55 27.13 11.95 -26.53
CA SER A 55 27.16 13.39 -26.24
C SER A 55 26.37 14.19 -27.23
N VAL A 56 25.81 15.30 -26.76
CA VAL A 56 25.03 16.26 -27.57
C VAL A 56 25.56 17.67 -27.35
N SER A 57 25.95 18.34 -28.42
CA SER A 57 26.21 19.78 -28.39
C SER A 57 24.89 20.53 -28.39
N ALA A 58 24.68 21.43 -27.45
CA ALA A 58 23.45 22.18 -27.29
C ALA A 58 23.70 23.66 -27.01
N THR A 59 22.78 24.51 -27.42
CA THR A 59 22.81 25.96 -27.21
C THR A 59 21.73 26.36 -26.21
N LEU A 60 22.07 27.20 -25.24
CA LEU A 60 21.13 27.79 -24.28
C LEU A 60 20.20 28.77 -25.01
N ARG A 61 18.91 28.41 -25.12
CA ARG A 61 17.93 29.19 -25.88
C ARG A 61 16.91 29.91 -25.02
N VAL A 62 16.70 29.46 -23.76
CA VAL A 62 15.83 30.16 -22.81
C VAL A 62 16.46 30.10 -21.43
N VAL A 63 16.47 31.24 -20.74
CA VAL A 63 16.89 31.37 -19.35
C VAL A 63 15.65 31.73 -18.51
N GLY A 64 15.18 30.77 -17.73
CA GLY A 64 14.08 30.96 -16.78
C GLY A 64 14.57 31.39 -15.40
N ALA A 65 13.64 31.58 -14.48
CA ALA A 65 13.98 31.87 -13.08
C ALA A 65 14.56 30.64 -12.36
N ASN A 66 14.05 29.44 -12.67
CA ASN A 66 14.45 28.18 -12.03
C ASN A 66 15.09 27.17 -12.97
N ALA A 67 15.16 27.42 -14.29
CA ALA A 67 15.72 26.49 -15.25
C ALA A 67 16.41 27.14 -16.44
N TYR A 68 17.42 26.44 -16.97
CA TYR A 68 18.05 26.69 -18.25
C TYR A 68 17.51 25.69 -19.29
N PHE A 69 17.11 26.17 -20.46
CA PHE A 69 16.66 25.32 -21.57
C PHE A 69 17.73 25.29 -22.67
N TYR A 70 18.50 24.22 -22.69
CA TYR A 70 19.45 23.89 -23.73
C TYR A 70 18.78 23.08 -24.83
N VAL A 71 19.07 23.37 -26.07
CA VAL A 71 18.50 22.68 -27.24
C VAL A 71 19.60 22.11 -28.11
N GLY A 72 19.50 20.84 -28.46
CA GLY A 72 20.46 20.10 -29.27
C GLY A 72 20.67 20.76 -30.63
N ASN A 73 21.94 21.12 -30.96
CA ASN A 73 22.30 21.90 -32.13
C ASN A 73 22.04 21.14 -33.44
N ALA A 74 22.31 19.85 -33.50
CA ALA A 74 22.10 19.03 -34.67
C ALA A 74 20.62 19.07 -35.10
N TRP A 75 19.72 18.78 -34.16
CA TRP A 75 18.28 18.83 -34.39
C TRP A 75 17.82 20.24 -34.81
N TRP A 76 18.20 21.26 -34.06
CA TRP A 76 17.80 22.63 -34.34
C TRP A 76 18.20 23.11 -35.72
N SER A 77 19.38 22.70 -36.21
CA SER A 77 19.89 23.11 -37.53
C SER A 77 19.12 22.48 -38.70
N HIS A 78 18.43 21.39 -38.50
CA HIS A 78 17.58 20.76 -39.52
C HIS A 78 16.19 21.39 -39.63
N LEU A 79 15.81 22.29 -38.72
CA LEU A 79 14.53 22.97 -38.73
C LEU A 79 14.54 24.16 -39.67
N THR A 80 13.39 24.38 -40.32
CA THR A 80 13.17 25.63 -41.07
C THR A 80 13.05 26.82 -40.11
N SER A 81 13.27 28.04 -40.61
CA SER A 81 13.12 29.25 -39.78
C SER A 81 11.73 29.40 -39.18
N ALA A 82 10.68 28.94 -39.88
CA ALA A 82 9.30 28.94 -39.34
C ALA A 82 9.15 27.97 -38.14
N GLN A 83 9.70 26.76 -38.23
CA GLN A 83 9.71 25.79 -37.15
C GLN A 83 10.54 26.27 -35.95
N GLN A 84 11.73 26.86 -36.22
CA GLN A 84 12.55 27.44 -35.16
C GLN A 84 11.80 28.53 -34.37
N ASN A 85 11.06 29.40 -35.09
CA ASN A 85 10.26 30.45 -34.45
C ASN A 85 9.11 29.87 -33.64
N SER A 86 8.38 28.87 -34.13
CA SER A 86 7.31 28.18 -33.40
C SER A 86 7.86 27.56 -32.13
N LEU A 87 8.96 26.81 -32.24
CA LEU A 87 9.60 26.13 -31.11
C LEU A 87 10.20 27.12 -30.07
N ALA A 88 10.72 28.26 -30.51
CA ALA A 88 11.17 29.31 -29.59
C ALA A 88 10.03 29.86 -28.74
N VAL A 89 8.82 30.01 -29.33
CA VAL A 89 7.61 30.38 -28.57
C VAL A 89 7.21 29.25 -27.61
N ALA A 90 7.21 27.99 -28.06
CA ALA A 90 6.87 26.83 -27.21
C ALA A 90 7.85 26.69 -26.04
N LEU A 91 9.16 26.83 -26.28
CA LEU A 91 10.19 26.78 -25.23
C LEU A 91 10.01 27.92 -24.19
N SER A 92 9.72 29.14 -24.66
CA SER A 92 9.44 30.26 -23.77
C SER A 92 8.17 30.02 -22.92
N GLY A 93 7.13 29.44 -23.54
CA GLY A 93 5.92 29.02 -22.86
C GLY A 93 6.16 27.93 -21.84
N LEU A 94 6.99 26.92 -22.17
CA LEU A 94 7.35 25.84 -21.26
C LEU A 94 8.19 26.34 -20.07
N SER A 95 9.12 27.28 -20.31
CA SER A 95 9.90 27.93 -19.25
C SER A 95 9.00 28.71 -18.30
N ALA A 96 8.06 29.49 -18.83
CA ALA A 96 7.09 30.20 -17.99
C ALA A 96 6.18 29.26 -17.20
N GLU A 97 5.76 28.14 -17.79
CA GLU A 97 4.99 27.09 -17.11
C GLU A 97 5.81 26.45 -15.97
N PHE A 98 7.08 26.15 -16.24
CA PHE A 98 7.98 25.61 -15.23
C PHE A 98 8.11 26.55 -14.06
N ASP A 99 8.42 27.82 -14.28
CA ASP A 99 8.65 28.81 -13.24
C ASP A 99 7.40 29.15 -12.42
N ASN A 100 6.23 29.22 -13.08
CA ASN A 100 5.01 29.74 -12.42
C ASN A 100 4.05 28.64 -11.95
N ILE A 101 4.13 27.41 -12.48
CA ILE A 101 3.19 26.34 -12.16
C ILE A 101 3.93 25.09 -11.65
N ILE A 102 4.82 24.49 -12.47
CA ILE A 102 5.44 23.21 -12.15
C ILE A 102 6.29 23.33 -10.89
N TYR A 103 7.29 24.22 -10.93
CA TYR A 103 8.26 24.39 -9.85
C TYR A 103 7.59 24.69 -8.51
N PRO A 104 6.77 25.75 -8.36
CA PRO A 104 6.21 26.10 -7.04
C PRO A 104 5.20 25.08 -6.52
N ARG A 105 4.41 24.43 -7.38
CA ARG A 105 3.44 23.43 -6.92
C ARG A 105 4.10 22.11 -6.54
N MET A 106 5.07 21.66 -7.31
CA MET A 106 5.77 20.40 -7.02
C MET A 106 6.66 20.53 -5.78
N THR A 107 7.41 21.61 -5.66
CA THR A 107 8.27 21.83 -4.49
C THR A 107 7.47 22.02 -3.21
N ALA A 108 6.27 22.60 -3.27
CA ALA A 108 5.37 22.68 -2.12
C ALA A 108 4.88 21.31 -1.61
N VAL A 109 4.77 20.31 -2.47
CA VAL A 109 4.27 18.97 -2.13
C VAL A 109 5.41 17.99 -1.88
N TYR A 110 6.38 17.92 -2.81
CA TYR A 110 7.45 16.92 -2.77
C TYR A 110 8.71 17.41 -2.02
N GLY A 111 8.86 18.72 -1.80
CA GLY A 111 10.08 19.35 -1.31
C GLY A 111 10.96 19.86 -2.45
N LEU A 112 12.06 20.52 -2.08
CA LEU A 112 13.00 21.07 -3.07
C LEU A 112 13.86 19.97 -3.68
N GLU A 113 14.34 20.22 -4.88
CA GLU A 113 15.51 19.58 -5.48
C GLU A 113 16.80 20.00 -4.76
N TRP A 114 17.95 19.45 -5.13
CA TRP A 114 19.23 19.86 -4.56
C TRP A 114 19.59 21.28 -5.00
N ARG A 115 19.60 22.19 -4.03
CA ARG A 115 19.77 23.62 -4.30
C ARG A 115 20.74 24.25 -3.29
N PRO A 116 21.83 24.92 -3.71
CA PRO A 116 22.14 25.31 -5.09
C PRO A 116 22.76 24.21 -5.97
N GLY A 117 22.83 22.95 -5.49
CA GLY A 117 23.28 21.82 -6.25
C GLY A 117 24.78 21.63 -6.34
N ILE A 118 25.18 20.67 -7.20
CA ILE A 118 26.57 20.29 -7.41
C ILE A 118 27.36 21.36 -8.17
N ASP A 119 26.70 22.10 -9.08
CA ASP A 119 27.33 23.19 -9.85
C ASP A 119 27.23 24.56 -9.15
N ASN A 120 26.59 24.58 -7.95
CA ASN A 120 26.38 25.77 -7.15
C ASN A 120 25.53 26.86 -7.86
N ASP A 121 24.71 26.49 -8.84
CA ASP A 121 23.65 27.32 -9.44
C ASP A 121 22.27 26.92 -8.86
N ASN A 122 21.38 27.87 -8.75
CA ASN A 122 20.01 27.62 -8.27
C ASN A 122 19.06 27.14 -9.39
N ARG A 123 19.50 27.07 -10.61
CA ARG A 123 18.70 26.67 -11.77
C ARG A 123 19.07 25.26 -12.20
N ILE A 124 18.05 24.46 -12.43
CA ILE A 124 18.26 23.16 -13.07
C ILE A 124 18.52 23.34 -14.57
N THR A 125 19.15 22.37 -15.19
CA THR A 125 19.36 22.32 -16.64
C THR A 125 18.36 21.36 -17.28
N ILE A 126 17.61 21.83 -18.28
CA ILE A 126 16.72 21.02 -19.10
C ILE A 126 17.34 20.92 -20.49
N LEU A 127 17.79 19.71 -20.86
CA LEU A 127 18.32 19.45 -22.20
C LEU A 127 17.21 18.90 -23.09
N VAL A 128 16.83 19.69 -24.09
CA VAL A 128 15.90 19.27 -25.13
C VAL A 128 16.68 18.63 -26.29
N ALA A 129 16.42 17.35 -26.53
CA ALA A 129 17.10 16.58 -27.56
C ALA A 129 16.14 15.61 -28.28
N GLU A 130 16.61 15.04 -29.40
CA GLU A 130 15.89 13.96 -30.08
C GLU A 130 16.11 12.66 -29.31
N LEU A 131 15.13 12.24 -28.54
CA LEU A 131 15.14 10.95 -27.85
C LEU A 131 14.46 9.85 -28.68
N VAL A 132 14.63 8.60 -28.27
CA VAL A 132 13.87 7.49 -28.85
C VAL A 132 12.37 7.78 -28.71
N LYS A 133 11.56 7.31 -29.67
CA LYS A 133 10.16 7.71 -29.80
C LYS A 133 9.30 7.43 -28.58
N ASP A 134 9.62 6.34 -27.86
CA ASP A 134 8.82 5.88 -26.72
C ASP A 134 9.24 6.53 -25.39
N ALA A 135 10.31 7.34 -25.36
CA ALA A 135 10.74 8.12 -24.22
C ALA A 135 10.21 9.56 -24.28
N GLY A 136 9.53 10.01 -23.24
CA GLY A 136 9.09 11.41 -23.08
C GLY A 136 10.19 12.33 -22.56
N GLY A 137 11.01 11.80 -21.68
CA GLY A 137 12.17 12.39 -21.02
C GLY A 137 12.96 11.32 -20.29
N TYR A 138 13.96 11.72 -19.56
CA TYR A 138 14.62 10.92 -18.53
C TYR A 138 15.39 11.78 -17.54
N PHE A 139 15.59 11.26 -16.34
CA PHE A 139 16.52 11.76 -15.33
C PHE A 139 17.73 10.83 -15.26
N LYS A 140 18.94 11.40 -15.21
CA LYS A 140 20.20 10.66 -15.13
C LYS A 140 20.90 10.99 -13.81
N PRO A 141 20.79 10.13 -12.77
CA PRO A 141 21.38 10.38 -11.45
C PRO A 141 22.89 10.67 -11.47
N GLU A 142 23.61 10.12 -12.45
CA GLU A 142 25.05 10.34 -12.61
C GLU A 142 25.43 11.80 -12.78
N ASP A 143 24.52 12.63 -13.29
CA ASP A 143 24.77 14.08 -13.50
C ASP A 143 24.86 14.86 -12.19
N GLU A 144 24.31 14.29 -11.12
CA GLU A 144 24.32 14.84 -9.76
C GLU A 144 25.64 14.55 -9.00
N TYR A 145 26.64 13.95 -9.64
CA TYR A 145 27.94 13.63 -9.06
C TYR A 145 29.08 14.38 -9.76
N LEU A 146 30.22 14.53 -9.06
CA LEU A 146 31.43 15.07 -9.69
C LEU A 146 31.94 14.09 -10.76
N LYS A 147 32.54 14.61 -11.83
CA LYS A 147 33.21 13.80 -12.88
C LYS A 147 34.30 12.89 -12.33
N SER A 148 34.90 13.25 -11.20
CA SER A 148 35.81 12.38 -10.48
C SER A 148 35.16 11.14 -9.89
N GLN A 149 33.85 11.17 -9.66
CA GLN A 149 33.03 10.07 -9.14
C GLN A 149 32.31 9.31 -10.26
N ARG A 150 31.82 10.05 -11.25
CA ARG A 150 31.13 9.54 -12.44
C ARG A 150 31.70 10.25 -13.69
N ALA A 151 32.45 9.54 -14.50
CA ALA A 151 33.16 10.14 -15.64
C ALA A 151 32.23 10.74 -16.71
N ASP A 152 31.01 10.22 -16.81
CA ASP A 152 29.97 10.64 -17.74
C ASP A 152 28.99 11.68 -17.15
N SER A 153 29.25 12.15 -15.93
CA SER A 153 28.47 13.21 -15.29
C SER A 153 28.57 14.53 -16.08
N ASN A 154 27.48 15.29 -16.04
CA ASN A 154 27.49 16.69 -16.49
C ASN A 154 27.76 17.67 -15.34
N GLU A 155 27.85 17.18 -14.10
CA GLU A 155 28.04 17.98 -12.87
C GLU A 155 26.98 19.08 -12.73
N ARG A 156 25.68 18.70 -12.89
CA ARG A 156 24.52 19.61 -12.89
C ARG A 156 23.27 18.90 -12.43
N GLU A 157 22.40 19.63 -11.76
CA GLU A 157 20.99 19.25 -11.57
C GLU A 157 20.28 19.35 -12.92
N MET A 158 20.08 18.20 -13.59
CA MET A 158 19.51 18.24 -14.93
C MET A 158 18.57 17.10 -15.26
N ILE A 159 17.70 17.39 -16.21
CA ILE A 159 16.76 16.44 -16.81
C ILE A 159 16.76 16.59 -18.33
N TYR A 160 16.29 15.54 -19.00
CA TYR A 160 16.27 15.45 -20.45
C TYR A 160 14.82 15.38 -20.92
N LEU A 161 14.51 16.12 -22.00
CA LEU A 161 13.16 16.21 -22.55
C LEU A 161 13.18 15.92 -24.06
N ASN A 162 12.26 15.07 -24.51
CA ASN A 162 12.14 14.75 -25.92
C ASN A 162 11.59 15.95 -26.71
N SER A 163 12.33 16.36 -27.73
CA SER A 163 11.94 17.44 -28.62
C SER A 163 10.60 17.22 -29.35
N LEU A 164 10.17 15.96 -29.48
CA LEU A 164 8.92 15.56 -30.13
C LEU A 164 7.67 16.15 -29.45
N TYR A 165 7.73 16.41 -28.13
CA TYR A 165 6.56 16.75 -27.32
C TYR A 165 6.47 18.23 -26.92
N LEU A 166 7.41 19.08 -27.37
CA LEU A 166 7.51 20.47 -26.91
C LEU A 166 6.26 21.33 -27.18
N GLU A 167 5.56 21.06 -28.28
CA GLU A 167 4.43 21.89 -28.74
C GLU A 167 3.07 21.37 -28.27
N ASN A 168 3.05 20.35 -27.36
CA ASN A 168 1.80 19.80 -26.85
C ASN A 168 1.83 19.60 -25.33
N ILE A 169 0.69 19.19 -24.76
CA ILE A 169 0.54 19.01 -23.31
C ILE A 169 1.50 17.96 -22.72
N LEU A 170 1.91 16.97 -23.51
CA LEU A 170 2.81 15.91 -23.07
C LEU A 170 4.21 16.46 -22.73
N GLY A 171 4.66 17.56 -23.36
CA GLY A 171 5.92 18.21 -22.99
C GLY A 171 5.91 18.70 -21.54
N LYS A 172 4.79 19.30 -21.09
CA LYS A 172 4.62 19.70 -19.68
C LYS A 172 4.50 18.49 -18.75
N THR A 173 3.80 17.47 -19.20
CA THR A 173 3.61 16.20 -18.47
C THR A 173 4.94 15.53 -18.18
N PHE A 174 5.76 15.33 -19.21
CA PHE A 174 7.07 14.70 -19.06
C PHE A 174 8.05 15.58 -18.27
N LEU A 175 8.02 16.90 -18.47
CA LEU A 175 8.83 17.82 -17.67
C LEU A 175 8.51 17.71 -16.18
N ALA A 176 7.24 17.60 -15.80
CA ALA A 176 6.83 17.40 -14.42
C ALA A 176 7.25 16.03 -13.87
N HIS A 177 7.14 14.97 -14.68
CA HIS A 177 7.56 13.63 -14.34
C HIS A 177 9.06 13.57 -14.02
N GLU A 178 9.91 14.06 -14.94
CA GLU A 178 11.37 14.03 -14.75
C GLU A 178 11.81 14.95 -13.59
N PHE A 179 11.16 16.09 -13.42
CA PHE A 179 11.45 16.97 -12.28
C PHE A 179 11.13 16.31 -10.94
N GLN A 180 10.15 15.42 -10.88
CA GLN A 180 9.85 14.67 -9.65
C GLN A 180 11.00 13.70 -9.31
N HIS A 181 11.61 13.04 -10.30
CA HIS A 181 12.80 12.21 -10.08
C HIS A 181 13.98 13.02 -9.52
N LEU A 182 14.23 14.19 -10.08
CA LEU A 182 15.26 15.11 -9.57
C LEU A 182 15.02 15.49 -8.11
N ILE A 183 13.78 15.82 -7.74
CA ILE A 183 13.40 16.09 -6.35
C ILE A 183 13.63 14.85 -5.48
N THR A 184 13.23 13.65 -5.93
CA THR A 184 13.41 12.41 -5.17
C THR A 184 14.89 12.14 -4.90
N PHE A 185 15.74 12.34 -5.88
CA PHE A 185 17.18 12.16 -5.71
C PHE A 185 17.71 13.00 -4.54
N TYR A 186 17.38 14.28 -4.49
CA TYR A 186 17.78 15.12 -3.35
C TYR A 186 17.15 14.66 -2.04
N GLN A 187 15.82 14.49 -2.02
CA GLN A 187 15.08 14.24 -0.78
C GLN A 187 15.40 12.86 -0.16
N LYS A 188 15.80 11.87 -0.96
CA LYS A 188 16.14 10.51 -0.48
C LYS A 188 17.62 10.24 -0.53
N THR A 189 18.28 10.43 -1.67
CA THR A 189 19.67 10.02 -1.85
C THR A 189 20.64 11.00 -1.19
N VAL A 190 20.51 12.29 -1.47
CA VAL A 190 21.45 13.28 -0.91
C VAL A 190 21.24 13.49 0.59
N ARG A 191 19.97 13.61 1.03
CA ARG A 191 19.66 13.90 2.45
C ARG A 191 19.83 12.71 3.38
N TYR A 192 19.50 11.52 2.94
CA TYR A 192 19.45 10.33 3.80
C TYR A 192 20.37 9.20 3.36
N GLY A 193 21.00 9.28 2.19
CA GLY A 193 21.83 8.19 1.64
C GLY A 193 21.00 6.97 1.24
N LEU A 194 19.72 7.15 0.86
CA LEU A 194 18.78 6.10 0.54
C LEU A 194 18.43 6.14 -0.95
N GLU A 195 18.33 4.96 -1.55
CA GLU A 195 17.77 4.78 -2.88
C GLU A 195 16.29 4.39 -2.73
N GLU A 196 15.40 5.12 -3.39
CA GLU A 196 13.96 4.83 -3.34
C GLU A 196 13.63 3.59 -4.17
N ASP A 197 12.64 2.80 -3.75
CA ASP A 197 12.11 1.71 -4.56
C ASP A 197 11.60 2.26 -5.90
N VAL A 198 12.02 1.64 -7.01
CA VAL A 198 11.72 2.13 -8.37
C VAL A 198 10.21 2.32 -8.58
N TRP A 199 9.40 1.34 -8.21
CA TRP A 199 7.95 1.41 -8.36
C TRP A 199 7.32 2.62 -7.65
N LEU A 200 7.83 3.01 -6.46
CA LEU A 200 7.29 4.15 -5.71
C LEU A 200 7.81 5.48 -6.25
N ASN A 201 9.06 5.50 -6.71
CA ASN A 201 9.62 6.67 -7.39
C ASN A 201 8.79 6.98 -8.65
N GLU A 202 8.57 5.97 -9.50
CA GLU A 202 7.75 6.09 -10.69
C GLU A 202 6.28 6.44 -10.37
N ALA A 203 5.68 5.81 -9.37
CA ALA A 203 4.30 6.12 -8.97
C ALA A 203 4.10 7.60 -8.63
N ARG A 204 5.07 8.23 -7.94
CA ARG A 204 5.03 9.66 -7.63
C ARG A 204 5.23 10.54 -8.85
N SER A 205 6.15 10.14 -9.74
CA SER A 205 6.43 10.86 -10.98
C SER A 205 5.23 10.81 -11.93
N GLU A 206 4.58 9.66 -12.04
CA GLU A 206 3.35 9.46 -12.79
C GLU A 206 2.15 10.25 -12.23
N TYR A 207 2.13 10.54 -10.93
CA TYR A 207 1.08 11.37 -10.33
C TYR A 207 1.32 12.87 -10.50
N ALA A 208 2.54 13.31 -10.75
CA ALA A 208 2.88 14.74 -10.86
C ALA A 208 2.03 15.48 -11.90
N PRO A 209 1.75 14.95 -13.11
CA PRO A 209 0.83 15.58 -14.06
C PRO A 209 -0.59 15.77 -13.52
N THR A 210 -1.12 14.80 -12.78
CA THR A 210 -2.44 14.90 -12.13
C THR A 210 -2.45 16.01 -11.07
N LEU A 211 -1.41 16.08 -10.24
CA LEU A 211 -1.22 17.15 -9.25
C LEU A 211 -1.26 18.55 -9.87
N LEU A 212 -0.73 18.69 -11.07
CA LEU A 212 -0.66 19.95 -11.82
C LEU A 212 -1.92 20.25 -12.65
N GLY A 213 -2.82 19.27 -12.79
CA GLY A 213 -4.05 19.40 -13.56
C GLY A 213 -3.89 19.14 -15.06
N TYR A 214 -2.77 18.54 -15.51
CA TYR A 214 -2.54 18.23 -16.93
C TYR A 214 -3.40 17.08 -17.44
N ASP A 215 -3.96 16.28 -16.54
CA ASP A 215 -4.87 15.18 -16.84
C ASP A 215 -6.36 15.60 -16.91
N ASN A 216 -6.67 16.90 -16.77
CA ASN A 216 -8.05 17.40 -16.82
C ASN A 216 -8.73 17.15 -18.19
N GLN A 217 -7.96 17.07 -19.27
CA GLN A 217 -8.46 16.62 -20.57
C GLN A 217 -8.13 15.13 -20.75
N TYR A 218 -8.91 14.29 -20.08
CA TYR A 218 -8.63 12.87 -19.91
C TYR A 218 -8.24 12.14 -21.20
N GLU A 219 -8.99 12.27 -22.29
CA GLU A 219 -8.75 11.55 -23.55
C GLU A 219 -7.39 11.84 -24.23
N LEU A 220 -6.76 12.95 -23.88
CA LEU A 220 -5.45 13.36 -24.43
C LEU A 220 -4.34 13.30 -23.37
N SER A 221 -4.64 12.80 -22.19
CA SER A 221 -3.74 12.82 -21.04
C SER A 221 -2.86 11.57 -20.96
N ASN A 222 -1.77 11.69 -20.19
CA ASN A 222 -0.96 10.55 -19.78
C ASN A 222 -1.78 9.59 -18.91
N LEU A 223 -2.68 10.10 -18.07
CA LEU A 223 -3.56 9.29 -17.24
C LEU A 223 -4.39 8.30 -18.06
N LYS A 224 -4.98 8.74 -19.19
CA LYS A 224 -5.71 7.83 -20.09
C LYS A 224 -4.81 6.73 -20.64
N LEU A 225 -3.60 7.07 -21.05
CA LEU A 225 -2.62 6.08 -21.51
C LEU A 225 -2.31 5.05 -20.40
N ARG A 226 -2.11 5.51 -19.16
CA ARG A 226 -1.80 4.63 -18.01
C ARG A 226 -2.99 3.74 -17.63
N VAL A 227 -4.22 4.25 -17.71
CA VAL A 227 -5.44 3.44 -17.54
C VAL A 227 -5.50 2.32 -18.57
N ASP A 228 -5.26 2.60 -19.84
CA ASP A 228 -5.27 1.58 -20.91
C ASP A 228 -4.19 0.51 -20.68
N LYS A 229 -3.00 0.93 -20.25
CA LYS A 229 -1.89 0.01 -19.96
C LYS A 229 -2.18 -0.85 -18.73
N PHE A 230 -2.72 -0.26 -17.66
CA PHE A 230 -3.21 -1.00 -16.50
C PHE A 230 -4.27 -2.04 -16.88
N LEU A 231 -5.29 -1.66 -17.62
CA LEU A 231 -6.37 -2.57 -18.01
C LEU A 231 -5.91 -3.70 -18.94
N SER A 232 -4.81 -3.52 -19.66
CA SER A 232 -4.21 -4.57 -20.48
C SER A 232 -3.53 -5.68 -19.66
N ASN A 233 -3.01 -5.36 -18.45
CA ASN A 233 -2.40 -6.31 -17.51
C ASN A 233 -2.65 -5.89 -16.05
N PRO A 234 -3.89 -5.97 -15.53
CA PRO A 234 -4.23 -5.48 -14.19
C PRO A 234 -3.68 -6.35 -13.06
N SER A 235 -3.10 -7.50 -13.39
CA SER A 235 -2.44 -8.41 -12.45
C SER A 235 -0.92 -8.24 -12.40
N ASP A 236 -0.39 -7.20 -13.01
CA ASP A 236 1.03 -6.87 -12.92
C ASP A 236 1.41 -6.54 -11.47
N PRO A 237 2.53 -7.10 -10.95
CA PRO A 237 2.91 -6.87 -9.56
C PRO A 237 3.35 -5.43 -9.32
N LEU A 238 2.78 -4.75 -8.34
CA LEU A 238 3.14 -3.36 -8.03
C LEU A 238 4.61 -3.20 -7.63
N GLY A 239 5.20 -4.18 -6.94
CA GLY A 239 6.57 -4.08 -6.40
C GLY A 239 7.67 -4.43 -7.39
N GLU A 240 7.39 -5.21 -8.44
CA GLU A 240 8.37 -5.55 -9.48
C GLU A 240 8.46 -4.44 -10.53
N TRP A 241 9.64 -4.34 -11.18
CA TRP A 241 9.85 -3.36 -12.23
C TRP A 241 10.61 -3.99 -13.40
N HIS A 242 9.91 -4.16 -14.53
CA HIS A 242 10.47 -4.71 -15.76
C HIS A 242 10.66 -3.65 -16.86
N ASP A 243 10.35 -2.38 -16.54
CA ASP A 243 10.31 -1.26 -17.48
C ASP A 243 9.32 -1.48 -18.63
N GLN A 244 8.21 -2.14 -18.31
CA GLN A 244 7.10 -2.35 -19.24
C GLN A 244 6.01 -1.32 -19.01
N SER A 245 5.25 -1.05 -20.05
CA SER A 245 4.19 -0.02 -19.96
C SER A 245 3.09 -0.36 -18.94
N SER A 246 2.90 -1.63 -18.57
CA SER A 246 1.99 -2.05 -17.50
C SER A 246 2.48 -1.66 -16.11
N ASP A 247 3.81 -1.69 -15.85
CA ASP A 247 4.40 -1.26 -14.57
C ASP A 247 3.98 0.18 -14.26
N TYR A 248 4.13 1.07 -15.24
CA TYR A 248 3.70 2.47 -15.12
C TYR A 248 2.18 2.61 -14.91
N GLY A 249 1.38 1.75 -15.57
CA GLY A 249 -0.07 1.73 -15.41
C GLY A 249 -0.49 1.36 -13.99
N VAL A 250 0.08 0.29 -13.42
CA VAL A 250 -0.18 -0.18 -12.06
C VAL A 250 0.28 0.86 -11.04
N ALA A 251 1.49 1.39 -11.18
CA ALA A 251 2.07 2.39 -10.28
C ALA A 251 1.25 3.69 -10.26
N ASN A 252 0.84 4.20 -11.44
CA ASN A 252 -0.01 5.38 -11.56
C ASN A 252 -1.35 5.15 -10.86
N LEU A 253 -2.09 4.09 -11.23
CA LEU A 253 -3.45 3.86 -10.71
C LEU A 253 -3.45 3.60 -9.20
N PHE A 254 -2.43 2.93 -8.67
CA PHE A 254 -2.28 2.78 -7.23
C PHE A 254 -2.06 4.13 -6.53
N MET A 255 -1.21 5.00 -7.09
CA MET A 255 -0.95 6.32 -6.52
C MET A 255 -2.18 7.23 -6.61
N GLN A 256 -2.94 7.19 -7.71
CA GLN A 256 -4.23 7.88 -7.82
C GLN A 256 -5.17 7.47 -6.69
N TYR A 257 -5.33 6.15 -6.47
CA TYR A 257 -6.17 5.62 -5.40
C TYR A 257 -5.68 6.05 -4.01
N LEU A 258 -4.38 5.94 -3.76
CA LEU A 258 -3.79 6.31 -2.47
C LEU A 258 -4.07 7.79 -2.14
N ILE A 259 -3.92 8.68 -3.11
CA ILE A 259 -4.12 10.12 -2.90
C ILE A 259 -5.60 10.48 -2.83
N ASP A 260 -6.46 9.82 -3.59
CA ASP A 260 -7.91 10.00 -3.49
C ASP A 260 -8.45 9.77 -2.07
N HIS A 261 -7.86 8.82 -1.34
CA HIS A 261 -8.31 8.43 -0.01
C HIS A 261 -7.58 9.11 1.14
N TYR A 262 -6.30 9.47 0.96
CA TYR A 262 -5.46 10.01 2.04
C TYR A 262 -5.00 11.44 1.79
N GLY A 263 -5.27 11.99 0.60
CA GLY A 263 -4.90 13.36 0.22
C GLY A 263 -3.40 13.52 -0.09
N THR A 264 -3.04 14.66 -0.67
CA THR A 264 -1.67 14.96 -1.14
C THR A 264 -0.64 15.08 -0.01
N ARG A 265 -1.06 15.28 1.26
CA ARG A 265 -0.15 15.34 2.41
C ARG A 265 0.68 14.07 2.55
N ILE A 266 0.17 12.91 2.14
CA ILE A 266 0.91 11.65 2.20
C ILE A 266 2.19 11.71 1.35
N LEU A 267 2.15 12.38 0.18
CA LEU A 267 3.33 12.58 -0.68
C LEU A 267 4.45 13.32 0.06
N THR A 268 4.11 14.44 0.72
CA THR A 268 5.07 15.21 1.52
C THR A 268 5.71 14.37 2.61
N LEU A 269 4.89 13.60 3.34
CA LEU A 269 5.38 12.76 4.44
C LEU A 269 6.24 11.61 3.96
N MET A 270 5.93 11.00 2.82
CA MET A 270 6.78 9.99 2.20
C MET A 270 8.14 10.56 1.79
N MET A 271 8.17 11.76 1.22
CA MET A 271 9.42 12.41 0.80
C MET A 271 10.30 12.82 1.99
N GLN A 272 9.72 13.22 3.10
CA GLN A 272 10.43 13.78 4.25
C GLN A 272 10.92 12.73 5.27
N ASN A 273 10.47 11.48 5.18
CA ASN A 273 10.94 10.43 6.09
C ASN A 273 12.20 9.71 5.56
N SER A 274 12.98 9.12 6.47
CA SER A 274 14.19 8.34 6.18
C SER A 274 13.89 6.86 5.90
N LEU A 275 12.80 6.58 5.18
CA LEU A 275 12.38 5.24 4.77
C LEU A 275 12.05 5.26 3.27
N VAL A 276 11.98 4.09 2.67
CA VAL A 276 11.69 3.89 1.24
C VAL A 276 10.55 2.88 1.06
N GLY A 277 9.96 2.84 -0.12
CA GLY A 277 8.95 1.88 -0.51
C GLY A 277 7.76 1.82 0.45
N ILE A 278 7.25 0.61 0.69
CA ILE A 278 6.09 0.34 1.55
C ILE A 278 6.26 0.91 2.96
N ASN A 279 7.48 0.82 3.51
CA ASN A 279 7.75 1.31 4.86
C ASN A 279 7.61 2.85 4.95
N SER A 280 7.92 3.56 3.87
CA SER A 280 7.73 5.02 3.76
C SER A 280 6.25 5.39 3.81
N ILE A 281 5.39 4.64 3.12
CA ILE A 281 3.93 4.83 3.10
C ILE A 281 3.34 4.54 4.49
N ASP A 282 3.67 3.40 5.11
CA ASP A 282 3.18 3.04 6.43
C ASP A 282 3.61 4.06 7.50
N ALA A 283 4.81 4.63 7.39
CA ALA A 283 5.26 5.70 8.28
C ALA A 283 4.46 7.00 8.09
N ALA A 284 4.19 7.37 6.82
CA ALA A 284 3.37 8.54 6.51
C ALA A 284 1.94 8.40 7.04
N LEU A 285 1.30 7.23 6.86
CA LEU A 285 -0.03 6.93 7.39
C LEU A 285 -0.07 7.06 8.91
N ARG A 286 0.92 6.53 9.64
CA ARG A 286 1.01 6.67 11.10
C ARG A 286 1.09 8.13 11.55
N VAL A 287 1.91 8.96 10.86
CA VAL A 287 2.01 10.40 11.14
C VAL A 287 0.68 11.12 10.91
N MET A 288 -0.12 10.64 9.94
CA MET A 288 -1.47 11.15 9.67
C MET A 288 -2.53 10.65 10.66
N GLY A 289 -2.17 9.76 11.60
CA GLY A 289 -3.12 9.16 12.54
C GLY A 289 -4.01 8.08 11.91
N GLN A 290 -3.64 7.55 10.74
CA GLN A 290 -4.36 6.47 10.08
C GLN A 290 -3.98 5.12 10.70
N THR A 291 -4.95 4.22 10.77
CA THR A 291 -4.77 2.85 11.27
C THR A 291 -4.59 1.83 10.17
N ASP A 292 -4.86 2.23 8.92
CA ASP A 292 -4.71 1.37 7.76
C ASP A 292 -3.24 1.03 7.52
N THR A 293 -2.99 -0.20 7.10
CA THR A 293 -1.69 -0.66 6.62
C THR A 293 -1.65 -0.63 5.09
N PHE A 294 -0.45 -0.58 4.53
CA PHE A 294 -0.29 -0.70 3.08
C PHE A 294 -1.00 -1.94 2.51
N ALA A 295 -0.92 -3.08 3.20
CA ALA A 295 -1.60 -4.31 2.78
C ALA A 295 -3.13 -4.16 2.71
N ALA A 296 -3.74 -3.49 3.70
CA ALA A 296 -5.18 -3.23 3.69
C ALA A 296 -5.55 -2.27 2.55
N ILE A 297 -4.76 -1.22 2.32
CA ILE A 297 -4.98 -0.25 1.24
C ILE A 297 -4.87 -0.92 -0.13
N PHE A 298 -3.82 -1.71 -0.34
CA PHE A 298 -3.63 -2.45 -1.59
C PHE A 298 -4.80 -3.42 -1.85
N THR A 299 -5.21 -4.17 -0.84
CA THR A 299 -6.35 -5.10 -0.95
C THR A 299 -7.65 -4.35 -1.29
N ASN A 300 -7.93 -3.21 -0.65
CA ASN A 300 -9.09 -2.38 -0.98
C ASN A 300 -9.01 -1.82 -2.40
N TRP A 301 -7.82 -1.41 -2.84
CA TRP A 301 -7.58 -0.97 -4.21
C TRP A 301 -7.90 -2.06 -5.25
N THR A 302 -7.54 -3.32 -4.98
CA THR A 302 -7.88 -4.43 -5.90
C THR A 302 -9.38 -4.64 -6.05
N LEU A 303 -10.14 -4.39 -4.98
CA LEU A 303 -11.62 -4.39 -5.02
C LEU A 303 -12.17 -3.16 -5.73
N ALA A 304 -11.56 -1.98 -5.52
CA ALA A 304 -11.94 -0.75 -6.22
C ALA A 304 -11.78 -0.89 -7.74
N ASN A 305 -10.72 -1.55 -8.20
CA ASN A 305 -10.47 -1.80 -9.62
C ASN A 305 -11.56 -2.64 -10.30
N TYR A 306 -12.22 -3.52 -9.56
CA TYR A 306 -13.32 -4.33 -10.07
C TYR A 306 -14.69 -3.68 -9.88
N LEU A 307 -14.94 -3.11 -8.69
CA LEU A 307 -16.25 -2.54 -8.32
C LEU A 307 -16.45 -1.13 -8.86
N ASN A 308 -15.44 -0.30 -8.66
CA ASN A 308 -15.42 1.15 -8.88
C ASN A 308 -16.77 1.82 -8.53
N ASN A 309 -17.27 1.50 -7.34
CA ASN A 309 -18.59 1.92 -6.87
C ASN A 309 -18.50 2.42 -5.43
N CYS A 310 -18.62 3.74 -5.26
CA CYS A 310 -18.53 4.44 -3.98
C CYS A 310 -19.69 4.15 -3.01
N SER A 311 -20.73 3.47 -3.43
CA SER A 311 -21.85 3.06 -2.57
C SER A 311 -21.65 1.69 -1.92
N VAL A 312 -20.59 0.96 -2.30
CA VAL A 312 -20.23 -0.34 -1.72
C VAL A 312 -19.21 -0.14 -0.62
N GLY A 313 -19.44 -0.75 0.54
CA GLY A 313 -18.50 -0.70 1.68
C GLY A 313 -18.50 0.62 2.46
N PRO A 314 -17.70 0.69 3.53
CA PRO A 314 -17.57 1.88 4.35
C PRO A 314 -16.67 2.93 3.66
N ALA A 315 -16.87 4.20 4.00
CA ALA A 315 -15.96 5.31 3.65
C ALA A 315 -15.56 5.41 2.16
N LYS A 316 -16.34 4.85 1.24
CA LYS A 316 -16.09 4.89 -0.21
C LYS A 316 -14.80 4.20 -0.66
N ILE A 317 -14.29 3.23 0.10
CA ILE A 317 -12.98 2.60 -0.16
C ILE A 317 -12.92 1.73 -1.43
N TYR A 318 -14.05 1.45 -2.09
CA TYR A 318 -14.10 0.60 -3.27
C TYR A 318 -14.38 1.37 -4.56
N CYS A 319 -13.87 2.60 -4.65
CA CYS A 319 -13.96 3.43 -5.85
C CYS A 319 -12.81 4.44 -5.91
N TYR A 320 -12.68 5.08 -7.07
CA TYR A 320 -11.88 6.28 -7.23
C TYR A 320 -12.76 7.52 -7.05
N SER A 321 -12.23 8.56 -6.40
CA SER A 321 -12.87 9.87 -6.27
C SER A 321 -12.59 10.78 -7.46
N ASN A 322 -11.50 10.53 -8.18
CA ASN A 322 -11.15 11.25 -9.40
C ASN A 322 -12.21 10.98 -10.48
N PHE A 323 -12.86 12.02 -10.96
CA PHE A 323 -13.94 11.92 -11.95
C PHE A 323 -13.51 11.19 -13.23
N SER A 324 -12.27 11.39 -13.67
CA SER A 324 -11.71 10.73 -14.86
C SER A 324 -11.46 9.23 -14.67
N LEU A 325 -11.48 8.75 -13.43
CA LEU A 325 -11.26 7.35 -13.08
C LEU A 325 -12.56 6.64 -12.66
N GLY A 326 -13.70 7.10 -13.16
CA GLY A 326 -15.01 6.50 -12.88
C GLY A 326 -15.18 5.11 -13.48
N TYR A 327 -16.33 4.49 -13.17
CA TYR A 327 -16.67 3.10 -13.55
C TYR A 327 -16.55 2.83 -15.07
N ASP A 328 -16.88 3.80 -15.91
CA ASP A 328 -16.81 3.64 -17.36
C ASP A 328 -15.38 3.57 -17.89
N ASN A 329 -14.42 4.16 -17.15
CA ASN A 329 -13.02 4.20 -17.53
C ASN A 329 -12.18 3.13 -16.84
N ILE A 330 -12.51 2.76 -15.59
CA ILE A 330 -11.79 1.70 -14.86
C ILE A 330 -12.76 0.60 -14.43
N ARG A 331 -12.60 -0.54 -15.05
CA ARG A 331 -13.28 -1.77 -14.70
C ARG A 331 -12.44 -2.98 -15.09
N VAL A 332 -11.84 -3.62 -14.12
CA VAL A 332 -11.10 -4.87 -14.34
C VAL A 332 -12.07 -6.01 -14.59
N LEU A 333 -11.77 -6.84 -15.57
CA LEU A 333 -12.51 -8.07 -15.84
C LEU A 333 -11.96 -9.23 -15.00
N PRO A 334 -12.79 -10.24 -14.66
CA PRO A 334 -12.29 -11.44 -13.99
C PRO A 334 -11.16 -12.11 -14.78
N THR A 335 -10.10 -12.53 -14.07
CA THR A 335 -9.01 -13.36 -14.64
C THR A 335 -9.57 -14.66 -15.21
N ALA A 336 -10.56 -15.24 -14.51
CA ALA A 336 -11.33 -16.37 -15.01
C ALA A 336 -12.75 -16.36 -14.43
N GLY A 337 -13.70 -16.91 -15.20
CA GLY A 337 -15.10 -17.06 -14.80
C GLY A 337 -15.54 -18.52 -14.92
N TYR A 338 -16.33 -18.95 -13.95
CA TYR A 338 -16.85 -20.31 -13.84
C TYR A 338 -18.35 -20.27 -13.59
N VAL A 339 -19.06 -21.25 -14.12
CA VAL A 339 -20.49 -21.45 -13.86
C VAL A 339 -20.67 -22.77 -13.12
N LEU A 340 -21.22 -22.71 -11.89
CA LEU A 340 -21.33 -23.87 -11.01
C LEU A 340 -22.80 -24.20 -10.69
N GLY A 341 -23.16 -25.48 -10.95
CA GLY A 341 -24.41 -26.11 -10.49
C GLY A 341 -24.19 -26.89 -9.17
N ASP A 342 -24.92 -28.00 -8.99
CA ASP A 342 -24.54 -29.01 -8.00
C ASP A 342 -23.25 -29.68 -8.47
N GLY A 343 -22.22 -29.69 -7.60
CA GLY A 343 -20.91 -30.26 -7.94
C GLY A 343 -19.76 -29.52 -7.30
N SER A 344 -18.56 -29.76 -7.82
CA SER A 344 -17.33 -29.18 -7.32
C SER A 344 -16.42 -28.66 -8.44
N LEU A 345 -15.58 -27.68 -8.09
CA LEU A 345 -14.54 -27.08 -8.91
C LEU A 345 -13.28 -26.98 -8.04
N GLU A 346 -12.15 -27.39 -8.56
CA GLU A 346 -10.85 -27.11 -7.98
C GLU A 346 -10.09 -26.15 -8.89
N LEU A 347 -9.58 -25.07 -8.30
CA LEU A 347 -8.82 -24.04 -8.97
C LEU A 347 -7.46 -23.97 -8.29
N ALA A 348 -6.40 -24.29 -9.02
CA ALA A 348 -5.02 -24.08 -8.59
C ALA A 348 -4.37 -23.03 -9.48
N SER A 349 -3.66 -22.11 -8.86
CA SER A 349 -3.00 -21.01 -9.57
C SER A 349 -1.81 -20.49 -8.75
N TRP A 350 -1.22 -19.40 -9.20
CA TRP A 350 -0.12 -18.72 -8.54
C TRP A 350 -0.25 -17.21 -8.71
N ILE A 351 0.32 -16.47 -7.79
CA ILE A 351 0.47 -15.01 -7.85
C ILE A 351 1.87 -14.61 -7.38
N LYS A 352 2.27 -13.40 -7.68
CA LYS A 352 3.44 -12.73 -7.08
C LYS A 352 2.99 -11.82 -5.93
N ASP A 353 3.94 -11.37 -5.13
CA ASP A 353 3.66 -10.34 -4.14
C ASP A 353 3.06 -9.09 -4.79
N TRP A 354 2.09 -8.48 -4.13
CA TRP A 354 1.41 -7.27 -4.58
C TRP A 354 0.80 -7.38 -6.00
N SER A 355 0.28 -8.57 -6.30
CA SER A 355 -0.42 -8.88 -7.56
C SER A 355 -1.76 -9.50 -7.24
N PRO A 356 -2.88 -9.02 -7.78
CA PRO A 356 -4.21 -9.61 -7.58
C PRO A 356 -4.58 -10.60 -8.69
N ARG A 357 -5.55 -11.49 -8.39
CA ARG A 357 -6.32 -12.26 -9.36
C ARG A 357 -7.80 -12.14 -9.02
N TRP A 358 -8.66 -12.24 -10.03
CA TRP A 358 -10.10 -12.14 -9.87
C TRP A 358 -10.77 -13.37 -10.45
N TYR A 359 -11.39 -14.22 -9.60
CA TYR A 359 -12.07 -15.42 -10.00
C TYR A 359 -13.56 -15.28 -9.73
N LYS A 360 -14.38 -15.32 -10.79
CA LYS A 360 -15.83 -15.17 -10.68
C LYS A 360 -16.51 -16.53 -10.77
N ILE A 361 -17.39 -16.84 -9.83
CA ILE A 361 -18.22 -18.04 -9.78
C ILE A 361 -19.69 -17.63 -9.90
N ASP A 362 -20.31 -17.90 -11.02
CA ASP A 362 -21.72 -17.67 -11.26
C ASP A 362 -22.53 -18.94 -10.96
N SER A 363 -23.75 -18.80 -10.44
CA SER A 363 -24.65 -19.93 -10.31
C SER A 363 -25.25 -20.32 -11.67
N SER A 364 -25.28 -21.61 -11.98
CA SER A 364 -25.89 -22.12 -13.23
C SER A 364 -27.41 -22.07 -13.25
N ASP A 365 -28.04 -21.96 -12.07
CA ASP A 365 -29.49 -22.02 -11.92
C ASP A 365 -29.96 -21.24 -10.68
N SER A 366 -31.28 -21.12 -10.49
CA SER A 366 -31.90 -20.37 -9.40
C SER A 366 -32.23 -21.22 -8.16
N ARG A 367 -31.83 -22.50 -8.11
CA ARG A 367 -32.05 -23.35 -6.93
C ARG A 367 -31.22 -22.85 -5.75
N SER A 368 -31.79 -22.95 -4.57
CA SER A 368 -31.08 -22.56 -3.33
C SER A 368 -30.07 -23.65 -2.96
N LYS A 369 -28.79 -23.31 -3.04
CA LYS A 369 -27.66 -24.17 -2.66
C LYS A 369 -26.85 -23.51 -1.56
N THR A 370 -26.04 -24.27 -0.86
CA THR A 370 -24.92 -23.73 -0.10
C THR A 370 -23.67 -23.88 -0.95
N LEU A 371 -22.92 -22.78 -1.15
CA LEU A 371 -21.61 -22.79 -1.77
C LEU A 371 -20.56 -22.84 -0.67
N LYS A 372 -19.72 -23.87 -0.69
CA LYS A 372 -18.55 -24.01 0.17
C LYS A 372 -17.31 -23.67 -0.65
N ILE A 373 -16.45 -22.82 -0.08
CA ILE A 373 -15.16 -22.43 -0.65
C ILE A 373 -14.11 -22.66 0.41
N ASP A 374 -13.12 -23.47 0.12
CA ASP A 374 -11.91 -23.64 0.93
C ASP A 374 -10.74 -23.05 0.17
N PHE A 375 -9.93 -22.25 0.83
CA PHE A 375 -8.69 -21.64 0.31
C PHE A 375 -7.48 -22.27 1.01
N GLU A 376 -6.43 -22.49 0.25
CA GLU A 376 -5.13 -22.91 0.74
C GLU A 376 -4.04 -22.16 -0.01
N GLY A 377 -3.26 -21.33 0.72
CA GLY A 377 -2.04 -20.71 0.24
C GLY A 377 -0.85 -21.61 0.53
N TYR A 378 0.09 -21.70 -0.41
CA TYR A 378 1.29 -22.51 -0.27
C TYR A 378 2.52 -21.62 -0.31
N GLY A 379 3.54 -21.96 0.47
CA GLY A 379 4.81 -21.24 0.50
C GLY A 379 5.28 -21.03 1.93
N ILE A 380 6.61 -21.04 2.12
CA ILE A 380 7.23 -20.89 3.44
C ILE A 380 7.11 -19.44 3.93
N ASN A 381 6.99 -18.47 3.02
CA ASN A 381 6.87 -17.05 3.30
C ASN A 381 5.70 -16.52 2.46
N SER A 382 4.48 -16.83 2.85
CA SER A 382 3.28 -16.31 2.22
C SER A 382 2.37 -15.66 3.25
N ASP A 383 1.84 -14.51 2.93
CA ASP A 383 0.87 -13.76 3.72
C ASP A 383 -0.30 -13.38 2.81
N PHE A 384 -1.20 -14.34 2.61
CA PHE A 384 -2.36 -14.13 1.75
C PHE A 384 -3.43 -13.30 2.44
N MET A 385 -3.99 -12.38 1.70
CA MET A 385 -5.26 -11.73 1.97
C MET A 385 -6.24 -12.15 0.87
N VAL A 386 -7.37 -12.73 1.26
CA VAL A 386 -8.39 -13.18 0.31
C VAL A 386 -9.68 -12.39 0.55
N SER A 387 -9.99 -11.50 -0.36
CA SER A 387 -11.27 -10.80 -0.35
C SER A 387 -12.29 -11.52 -1.23
N TYR A 388 -13.58 -11.32 -0.93
CA TYR A 388 -14.64 -11.83 -1.79
C TYR A 388 -15.80 -10.84 -1.89
N ILE A 389 -16.47 -10.85 -3.04
CA ILE A 389 -17.63 -10.01 -3.33
C ILE A 389 -18.80 -10.93 -3.61
N LEU A 390 -19.91 -10.70 -2.91
CA LEU A 390 -21.19 -11.33 -3.17
C LEU A 390 -22.07 -10.40 -4.01
N TRP A 391 -22.64 -10.92 -5.10
CA TRP A 391 -23.63 -10.22 -5.89
C TRP A 391 -24.98 -10.94 -5.81
N ASP A 392 -26.01 -10.22 -5.37
CA ASP A 392 -27.36 -10.77 -5.17
C ASP A 392 -28.28 -10.54 -6.39
N GLY A 393 -27.78 -9.97 -7.47
CA GLY A 393 -28.54 -9.58 -8.66
C GLY A 393 -28.88 -8.10 -8.68
N ILE A 394 -28.66 -7.38 -7.58
CA ILE A 394 -28.98 -5.95 -7.42
C ILE A 394 -27.76 -5.20 -6.89
N ALA A 395 -27.15 -5.69 -5.82
CA ALA A 395 -26.05 -5.02 -5.11
C ALA A 395 -24.86 -5.95 -4.89
N ASN A 396 -23.68 -5.33 -4.78
CA ASN A 396 -22.44 -5.98 -4.37
C ASN A 396 -22.19 -5.77 -2.88
N LYS A 397 -21.64 -6.79 -2.21
CA LYS A 397 -21.17 -6.71 -0.84
C LYS A 397 -19.78 -7.33 -0.76
N ALA A 398 -18.81 -6.59 -0.26
CA ALA A 398 -17.42 -7.02 -0.15
C ALA A 398 -17.09 -7.45 1.28
N TYR A 399 -16.28 -8.47 1.39
CA TYR A 399 -15.85 -9.10 2.65
C TYR A 399 -14.42 -9.61 2.53
N SER A 400 -13.79 -9.93 3.67
CA SER A 400 -12.52 -10.64 3.74
C SER A 400 -12.72 -12.06 4.29
N MET A 401 -11.98 -13.02 3.74
CA MET A 401 -11.89 -14.37 4.27
C MET A 401 -10.89 -14.40 5.42
N ASN A 402 -11.26 -15.01 6.53
CA ASN A 402 -10.32 -15.25 7.62
C ASN A 402 -9.40 -16.42 7.26
N LEU A 403 -8.10 -16.21 7.32
CA LEU A 403 -7.10 -17.25 7.16
C LEU A 403 -6.43 -17.56 8.51
N ASN A 404 -6.06 -18.81 8.72
CA ASN A 404 -5.23 -19.22 9.86
C ASN A 404 -3.73 -19.02 9.57
N ALA A 405 -2.87 -19.34 10.55
CA ALA A 405 -1.42 -19.21 10.38
C ALA A 405 -0.84 -20.10 9.26
N ASP A 406 -1.51 -21.18 8.88
CA ASP A 406 -1.13 -22.05 7.78
C ASP A 406 -1.64 -21.54 6.42
N GLN A 407 -2.12 -20.30 6.37
CA GLN A 407 -2.68 -19.67 5.17
C GLN A 407 -3.90 -20.41 4.59
N ARG A 408 -4.70 -21.03 5.47
CA ARG A 408 -5.92 -21.74 5.12
C ARG A 408 -7.14 -21.04 5.67
N GLY A 409 -8.20 -21.00 4.89
CA GLY A 409 -9.48 -20.45 5.30
C GLY A 409 -10.61 -20.92 4.42
N GLY A 410 -11.81 -20.49 4.71
CA GLY A 410 -12.93 -20.85 3.86
C GLY A 410 -14.21 -20.11 4.20
N LEU A 411 -15.21 -20.37 3.38
CA LEU A 411 -16.52 -19.72 3.41
C LEU A 411 -17.63 -20.75 3.19
N LEU A 412 -18.76 -20.51 3.84
CA LEU A 412 -20.04 -21.09 3.47
C LEU A 412 -21.00 -19.96 3.07
N ILE A 413 -21.47 -20.00 1.87
CA ILE A 413 -22.39 -18.99 1.32
C ILE A 413 -23.75 -19.65 1.09
N PRO A 414 -24.70 -19.48 2.01
CA PRO A 414 -26.04 -20.03 1.86
C PRO A 414 -26.81 -19.29 0.75
N LYS A 415 -27.84 -19.96 0.23
CA LYS A 415 -28.76 -19.40 -0.78
C LYS A 415 -28.08 -19.00 -2.10
N PHE A 416 -26.93 -19.63 -2.42
CA PHE A 416 -26.29 -19.51 -3.72
C PHE A 416 -27.22 -20.05 -4.82
N GLY A 417 -27.42 -19.27 -5.86
CA GLY A 417 -28.39 -19.50 -6.93
C GLY A 417 -29.72 -18.81 -6.69
N SER A 418 -30.28 -18.84 -5.49
CA SER A 418 -31.56 -18.21 -5.20
C SER A 418 -31.48 -16.73 -4.82
N GLN A 419 -30.58 -16.38 -3.90
CA GLN A 419 -30.34 -14.99 -3.47
C GLN A 419 -28.97 -14.49 -3.94
N ILE A 420 -27.91 -15.24 -3.72
CA ILE A 420 -26.57 -14.88 -4.20
C ILE A 420 -26.38 -15.46 -5.61
N ARG A 421 -26.21 -14.60 -6.60
CA ARG A 421 -26.09 -14.98 -8.01
C ARG A 421 -24.67 -15.29 -8.42
N SER A 422 -23.72 -14.53 -7.85
CA SER A 422 -22.29 -14.77 -8.09
C SER A 422 -21.42 -14.42 -6.90
N VAL A 423 -20.23 -15.00 -6.89
CA VAL A 423 -19.15 -14.74 -5.95
C VAL A 423 -17.90 -14.42 -6.74
N LEU A 424 -17.23 -13.31 -6.40
CA LEU A 424 -15.89 -13.01 -6.89
C LEU A 424 -14.89 -13.27 -5.77
N LEU A 425 -13.82 -13.99 -6.05
CA LEU A 425 -12.70 -14.24 -5.12
C LEU A 425 -11.49 -13.45 -5.59
N VAL A 426 -10.85 -12.73 -4.67
CA VAL A 426 -9.69 -11.88 -4.97
C VAL A 426 -8.56 -12.19 -3.99
N PRO A 427 -7.71 -13.19 -4.28
CA PRO A 427 -6.49 -13.44 -3.53
C PRO A 427 -5.39 -12.43 -3.89
N VAL A 428 -4.62 -12.05 -2.88
CA VAL A 428 -3.42 -11.20 -2.95
C VAL A 428 -2.39 -11.80 -2.00
N ASN A 429 -1.10 -11.78 -2.34
CA ASN A 429 -0.02 -12.06 -1.38
C ASN A 429 0.66 -10.76 -0.98
N THR A 430 0.91 -10.56 0.32
CA THR A 430 1.39 -9.27 0.91
C THR A 430 2.67 -9.42 1.72
N GLU A 431 3.38 -10.54 1.57
CA GLU A 431 4.53 -10.89 2.41
C GLU A 431 5.72 -9.97 2.19
N LYS A 432 6.15 -9.78 0.95
CA LYS A 432 7.37 -9.06 0.62
C LYS A 432 7.18 -7.55 0.73
N ARG A 433 8.06 -6.88 1.47
CA ARG A 433 7.95 -5.44 1.74
C ARG A 433 9.07 -4.58 1.14
N SER A 434 10.15 -5.20 0.65
CA SER A 434 11.32 -4.50 0.09
C SER A 434 12.19 -5.46 -0.71
N ASN A 435 13.20 -4.93 -1.39
CA ASN A 435 14.16 -5.70 -2.20
C ASN A 435 13.47 -6.53 -3.30
N PHE A 436 12.49 -5.94 -3.96
CA PHE A 436 11.83 -6.54 -5.11
C PHE A 436 12.82 -6.78 -6.25
N SER A 437 12.61 -7.86 -7.00
CA SER A 437 13.43 -8.21 -8.16
C SER A 437 12.53 -8.65 -9.32
N ASN A 438 13.06 -8.55 -10.55
CA ASN A 438 12.31 -8.99 -11.74
C ASN A 438 12.17 -10.52 -11.84
N SER A 439 12.65 -11.26 -10.84
CA SER A 439 12.58 -12.72 -10.75
C SER A 439 11.95 -13.20 -9.45
N ASP A 440 11.10 -12.39 -8.83
CA ASP A 440 10.39 -12.78 -7.61
C ASP A 440 9.54 -14.03 -7.86
N PRO A 441 9.47 -14.95 -6.87
CA PRO A 441 8.85 -16.23 -7.07
C PRO A 441 7.34 -16.12 -7.24
N ASN A 442 6.77 -17.04 -8.01
CA ASN A 442 5.33 -17.27 -8.03
C ASN A 442 4.91 -18.03 -6.78
N ILE A 443 3.94 -17.51 -6.06
CA ILE A 443 3.40 -18.08 -4.83
C ILE A 443 2.13 -18.87 -5.18
N PRO A 444 2.13 -20.19 -5.02
CA PRO A 444 0.99 -21.03 -5.38
C PRO A 444 -0.13 -20.95 -4.35
N PHE A 445 -1.35 -21.13 -4.81
CA PHE A 445 -2.56 -21.25 -3.97
C PHE A 445 -3.61 -22.11 -4.67
N SER A 446 -4.61 -22.56 -3.90
CA SER A 446 -5.77 -23.25 -4.46
C SER A 446 -7.08 -22.83 -3.79
N PHE A 447 -8.17 -22.97 -4.56
CA PHE A 447 -9.54 -22.97 -4.06
C PHE A 447 -10.18 -24.33 -4.36
N LYS A 448 -10.81 -24.93 -3.35
CA LYS A 448 -11.75 -26.03 -3.51
C LYS A 448 -13.16 -25.49 -3.29
N ILE A 449 -13.96 -25.54 -4.35
CA ILE A 449 -15.28 -24.92 -4.39
C ILE A 449 -16.31 -26.01 -4.64
N SER A 450 -17.36 -26.08 -3.82
CA SER A 450 -18.46 -27.02 -4.02
C SER A 450 -19.80 -26.37 -3.74
N ALA A 451 -20.81 -26.71 -4.53
CA ALA A 451 -22.17 -26.25 -4.32
C ALA A 451 -23.12 -27.44 -4.24
N SER A 452 -24.04 -27.42 -3.29
CA SER A 452 -25.03 -28.48 -3.13
C SER A 452 -26.31 -27.98 -2.49
N THR A 453 -27.45 -28.59 -2.87
CA THR A 453 -28.75 -28.42 -2.20
C THR A 453 -28.83 -29.24 -0.91
N ASN A 454 -27.91 -30.17 -0.67
CA ASN A 454 -27.94 -31.17 0.41
C ASN A 454 -26.99 -30.86 1.56
N PHE A 455 -26.50 -29.63 1.68
CA PHE A 455 -25.73 -29.26 2.87
C PHE A 455 -26.66 -29.24 4.12
N PRO A 456 -26.15 -29.72 5.30
CA PRO A 456 -26.91 -29.64 6.54
C PRO A 456 -27.24 -28.20 6.93
N SER A 457 -28.25 -28.01 7.76
CA SER A 457 -28.62 -26.69 8.27
C SER A 457 -27.47 -26.08 9.06
N LEU A 458 -27.08 -24.85 8.67
CA LEU A 458 -25.98 -24.14 9.32
C LEU A 458 -26.37 -23.69 10.73
N LEU A 459 -25.43 -23.82 11.64
CA LEU A 459 -25.57 -23.31 13.01
C LEU A 459 -25.39 -21.79 13.05
N PRO A 460 -26.10 -21.10 13.94
CA PRO A 460 -25.92 -19.66 14.11
C PRO A 460 -24.53 -19.32 14.64
N ASP A 461 -24.08 -18.11 14.31
CA ASP A 461 -22.83 -17.55 14.86
C ASP A 461 -22.86 -17.55 16.39
N GLY A 462 -21.69 -17.80 16.98
CA GLY A 462 -21.53 -17.96 18.42
C GLY A 462 -21.76 -19.39 18.91
N SER A 463 -22.28 -20.31 18.10
CA SER A 463 -22.46 -21.71 18.51
C SER A 463 -21.13 -22.36 18.88
N LEU A 464 -21.07 -23.00 20.04
CA LEU A 464 -19.94 -23.80 20.47
C LEU A 464 -20.16 -25.25 20.05
N VAL A 465 -19.18 -25.85 19.38
CA VAL A 465 -19.30 -27.18 18.80
C VAL A 465 -18.02 -28.00 18.97
N LYS A 466 -18.16 -29.31 18.99
CA LYS A 466 -17.07 -30.27 18.84
C LYS A 466 -17.51 -31.44 17.97
N ALA A 467 -16.57 -32.16 17.38
CA ALA A 467 -16.88 -33.44 16.77
C ALA A 467 -17.11 -34.52 17.83
N ASP A 468 -17.88 -35.55 17.48
CA ASP A 468 -18.13 -36.72 18.32
C ASP A 468 -16.87 -37.56 18.58
N ASN A 469 -15.90 -37.48 17.67
CA ASN A 469 -14.64 -38.23 17.70
C ASN A 469 -13.41 -37.36 18.04
N ASP A 470 -13.59 -36.06 18.37
CA ASP A 470 -12.49 -35.13 18.70
C ASP A 470 -12.84 -34.30 19.94
N SER A 471 -11.82 -33.96 20.72
CA SER A 471 -11.94 -33.11 21.92
C SER A 471 -11.82 -31.62 21.59
N LYS A 472 -11.41 -31.24 20.39
CA LYS A 472 -11.27 -29.84 19.99
C LYS A 472 -12.62 -29.13 19.99
N VAL A 473 -12.67 -27.99 20.66
CA VAL A 473 -13.86 -27.14 20.73
C VAL A 473 -13.70 -25.99 19.76
N TYR A 474 -14.73 -25.71 19.00
CA TYR A 474 -14.78 -24.63 18.03
C TYR A 474 -15.94 -23.69 18.34
N GLN A 475 -15.78 -22.44 18.00
CA GLN A 475 -16.87 -21.47 17.87
C GLN A 475 -17.21 -21.30 16.38
N ILE A 476 -18.50 -21.35 16.06
CA ILE A 476 -18.97 -20.98 14.71
C ILE A 476 -19.04 -19.44 14.65
N ASP A 477 -18.37 -18.87 13.66
CA ASP A 477 -18.37 -17.43 13.41
C ASP A 477 -18.35 -17.19 11.89
N LYS A 478 -19.32 -16.41 11.39
CA LYS A 478 -19.48 -16.15 9.94
C LYS A 478 -19.38 -17.43 9.10
N VAL A 479 -20.09 -18.48 9.58
CA VAL A 479 -20.15 -19.82 8.98
C VAL A 479 -18.80 -20.53 8.82
N SER A 480 -17.79 -20.16 9.56
CA SER A 480 -16.52 -20.90 9.74
C SER A 480 -16.41 -21.44 11.15
N LYS A 481 -15.61 -22.48 11.35
CA LYS A 481 -15.29 -23.00 12.68
C LYS A 481 -13.94 -22.46 13.13
N ARG A 482 -13.94 -21.75 14.25
CA ARG A 482 -12.75 -21.15 14.86
C ARG A 482 -12.33 -21.99 16.06
N TRP A 483 -11.17 -22.61 15.97
CA TRP A 483 -10.67 -23.44 17.07
C TRP A 483 -10.37 -22.62 18.33
N ILE A 484 -10.80 -23.10 19.48
CA ILE A 484 -10.46 -22.54 20.80
C ILE A 484 -9.27 -23.35 21.31
N THR A 485 -8.07 -22.79 21.19
CA THR A 485 -6.80 -23.51 21.40
C THR A 485 -6.48 -23.80 22.85
N ASP A 486 -7.06 -23.02 23.79
CA ASP A 486 -6.77 -23.11 25.24
C ASP A 486 -8.03 -22.96 26.08
N ALA A 487 -8.12 -23.77 27.15
CA ALA A 487 -9.23 -23.70 28.11
C ALA A 487 -9.32 -22.33 28.81
N ASN A 488 -8.21 -21.61 29.02
CA ASN A 488 -8.24 -20.27 29.58
C ASN A 488 -8.85 -19.27 28.62
N ILE A 489 -8.62 -19.40 27.30
CA ILE A 489 -9.31 -18.61 26.29
C ILE A 489 -10.82 -18.86 26.40
N PHE A 490 -11.23 -20.14 26.46
CA PHE A 490 -12.63 -20.52 26.61
C PHE A 490 -13.29 -19.85 27.84
N ILE A 491 -12.61 -19.92 28.98
CA ILE A 491 -13.12 -19.34 30.25
C ILE A 491 -13.13 -17.81 30.19
N THR A 492 -12.06 -17.17 29.72
CA THR A 492 -11.97 -15.69 29.67
C THR A 492 -12.92 -15.06 28.66
N ARG A 493 -13.35 -15.82 27.63
CA ARG A 493 -14.41 -15.43 26.70
C ARG A 493 -15.82 -15.60 27.29
N GLY A 494 -15.94 -16.11 28.50
CA GLY A 494 -17.22 -16.33 29.17
C GLY A 494 -18.02 -17.52 28.64
N PHE A 495 -17.39 -18.41 27.86
CA PHE A 495 -18.05 -19.60 27.33
C PHE A 495 -18.37 -20.61 28.43
N LYS A 496 -19.44 -21.38 28.24
CA LYS A 496 -19.86 -22.41 29.19
C LYS A 496 -19.71 -23.79 28.56
N TRP A 497 -19.08 -24.71 29.25
CA TRP A 497 -18.87 -26.08 28.78
C TRP A 497 -20.19 -26.81 28.45
N ALA A 498 -21.27 -26.44 29.16
CA ALA A 498 -22.60 -27.00 28.92
C ALA A 498 -23.23 -26.57 27.57
N ASP A 499 -22.73 -25.48 26.96
CA ASP A 499 -23.28 -24.95 25.71
C ASP A 499 -22.65 -25.63 24.48
N ILE A 500 -21.65 -26.51 24.67
CA ILE A 500 -20.98 -27.21 23.60
C ILE A 500 -21.89 -28.27 22.99
N LYS A 501 -22.21 -28.14 21.72
CA LYS A 501 -22.95 -29.14 20.93
C LYS A 501 -21.99 -30.15 20.34
N THR A 502 -22.28 -31.43 20.48
CA THR A 502 -21.54 -32.49 19.79
C THR A 502 -22.20 -32.76 18.45
N LEU A 503 -21.44 -32.69 17.39
CA LEU A 503 -21.86 -32.95 15.99
C LEU A 503 -21.18 -34.22 15.47
N ALA A 504 -21.78 -34.85 14.47
CA ALA A 504 -21.06 -35.85 13.70
C ALA A 504 -19.83 -35.18 13.05
N ALA A 505 -18.70 -35.89 12.96
CA ALA A 505 -17.48 -35.35 12.36
C ALA A 505 -17.71 -34.86 10.92
N SER A 506 -18.56 -35.53 10.15
CA SER A 506 -18.97 -35.12 8.81
C SER A 506 -19.68 -33.78 8.78
N ASP A 507 -20.54 -33.50 9.77
CA ASP A 507 -21.32 -32.26 9.84
C ASP A 507 -20.44 -31.07 10.27
N LEU A 508 -19.45 -31.32 11.15
CA LEU A 508 -18.47 -30.31 11.51
C LEU A 508 -17.46 -30.05 10.38
N ALA A 509 -17.15 -31.03 9.56
CA ALA A 509 -16.24 -30.90 8.42
C ALA A 509 -16.77 -30.01 7.29
N ILE A 510 -18.07 -29.70 7.25
CA ILE A 510 -18.62 -28.76 6.27
C ILE A 510 -18.14 -27.33 6.53
N TYR A 511 -17.92 -26.96 7.83
CA TYR A 511 -17.48 -25.64 8.21
C TYR A 511 -16.00 -25.47 7.88
N PRO A 512 -15.65 -24.46 7.04
CA PRO A 512 -14.26 -24.13 6.79
C PRO A 512 -13.52 -23.77 8.07
N GLU A 513 -12.21 -24.05 8.11
CA GLU A 513 -11.35 -23.58 9.20
C GLU A 513 -11.22 -22.07 9.11
N GLY A 514 -11.51 -21.38 10.22
CA GLY A 514 -11.28 -19.96 10.40
C GLY A 514 -10.08 -19.71 11.30
N LYS A 515 -9.69 -18.45 11.43
CA LYS A 515 -8.67 -18.02 12.40
C LYS A 515 -9.09 -18.50 13.81
N ALA A 516 -8.15 -19.05 14.57
CA ALA A 516 -8.41 -19.50 15.92
C ALA A 516 -9.00 -18.40 16.82
N VAL A 517 -9.80 -18.79 17.81
CA VAL A 517 -10.33 -17.84 18.80
C VAL A 517 -9.20 -17.40 19.70
N GLY A 518 -8.82 -16.12 19.62
CA GLY A 518 -7.80 -15.54 20.46
C GLY A 518 -8.31 -15.09 21.83
N TRP A 519 -7.39 -14.60 22.65
CA TRP A 519 -7.72 -13.95 23.94
C TRP A 519 -8.69 -12.78 23.72
N SER A 520 -9.52 -12.51 24.71
CA SER A 520 -10.44 -11.37 24.69
C SER A 520 -9.68 -10.04 24.69
N ASP A 521 -10.28 -9.00 24.10
CA ASP A 521 -9.75 -7.65 24.15
C ASP A 521 -9.51 -7.20 25.60
N GLY A 522 -8.46 -6.40 25.81
CA GLY A 522 -7.97 -6.00 27.12
C GLY A 522 -7.04 -7.01 27.79
N THR A 523 -6.89 -8.23 27.28
CA THR A 523 -5.97 -9.21 27.85
C THR A 523 -4.51 -8.82 27.58
N LEU A 524 -3.69 -8.87 28.65
CA LEU A 524 -2.25 -8.67 28.53
C LEU A 524 -1.55 -9.99 28.22
N ILE A 525 -0.75 -9.99 27.15
CA ILE A 525 0.00 -11.17 26.71
C ILE A 525 1.47 -10.81 26.44
N LYS A 526 2.35 -11.79 26.66
CA LYS A 526 3.73 -11.74 26.21
C LYS A 526 4.18 -13.13 25.77
N SER A 527 5.21 -13.20 24.90
CA SER A 527 5.90 -14.47 24.63
C SER A 527 6.74 -14.90 25.81
N SER A 528 6.95 -16.22 25.95
CA SER A 528 8.00 -16.79 26.82
C SER A 528 9.39 -16.31 26.40
N ASP A 529 9.59 -16.02 25.10
CA ASP A 529 10.90 -15.82 24.46
C ASP A 529 11.31 -14.34 24.37
N ALA A 530 10.36 -13.42 24.68
CA ALA A 530 10.60 -11.98 24.58
C ALA A 530 9.98 -11.18 25.73
N PRO A 531 10.61 -10.07 26.18
CA PRO A 531 10.10 -9.26 27.28
C PRO A 531 8.96 -8.34 26.88
N THR A 532 8.69 -8.14 25.59
CA THR A 532 7.68 -7.20 25.08
C THR A 532 6.29 -7.61 25.54
N VAL A 533 5.57 -6.68 26.18
CA VAL A 533 4.20 -6.87 26.62
C VAL A 533 3.25 -6.24 25.62
N TYR A 534 2.20 -6.97 25.30
CA TYR A 534 1.14 -6.55 24.40
C TYR A 534 -0.21 -6.55 25.12
N VAL A 535 -1.10 -5.69 24.70
CA VAL A 535 -2.53 -5.83 24.99
C VAL A 535 -3.24 -6.29 23.71
N VAL A 536 -4.16 -7.24 23.86
CA VAL A 536 -5.06 -7.63 22.76
C VAL A 536 -6.12 -6.53 22.61
N SER A 537 -6.28 -6.03 21.40
CA SER A 537 -7.28 -5.01 21.06
C SER A 537 -7.72 -5.20 19.62
N MET A 538 -9.02 -5.41 19.39
CA MET A 538 -9.61 -5.71 18.07
C MET A 538 -8.91 -6.89 17.36
N GLU A 539 -8.69 -7.98 18.11
CA GLU A 539 -7.96 -9.20 17.69
C GLU A 539 -6.50 -8.97 17.24
N LYS A 540 -5.90 -7.81 17.55
CA LYS A 540 -4.49 -7.47 17.27
C LYS A 540 -3.66 -7.40 18.54
N LYS A 541 -2.36 -7.71 18.45
CA LYS A 541 -1.40 -7.48 19.53
C LYS A 541 -0.82 -6.08 19.42
N ARG A 542 -1.04 -5.23 20.43
CA ARG A 542 -0.52 -3.86 20.45
C ARG A 542 0.55 -3.74 21.53
N PRO A 543 1.83 -3.48 21.16
CA PRO A 543 2.90 -3.33 22.15
C PRO A 543 2.80 -1.99 22.88
N PHE A 544 3.24 -1.97 24.14
CA PHE A 544 3.46 -0.71 24.86
C PHE A 544 4.85 -0.16 24.54
N SER A 545 4.92 1.16 24.37
CA SER A 545 6.19 1.84 24.05
C SER A 545 7.15 1.87 25.24
N SER A 546 6.62 1.91 26.47
CA SER A 546 7.42 1.94 27.70
C SER A 546 6.65 1.43 28.92
N ALA A 547 7.39 1.14 30.00
CA ALA A 547 6.83 0.77 31.31
C ALA A 547 5.99 1.91 31.91
N GLU A 548 6.37 3.15 31.68
CA GLU A 548 5.65 4.35 32.16
C GLU A 548 4.26 4.45 31.52
N VAL A 549 4.17 4.20 30.21
CA VAL A 549 2.87 4.18 29.50
C VAL A 549 2.00 3.03 30.03
N PHE A 550 2.58 1.84 30.21
CA PHE A 550 1.87 0.69 30.76
C PHE A 550 1.27 0.97 32.13
N VAL A 551 2.08 1.46 33.08
CA VAL A 551 1.62 1.77 34.45
C VAL A 551 0.70 2.99 34.45
N GLY A 552 0.99 4.01 33.66
CA GLY A 552 0.20 5.24 33.56
C GLY A 552 -1.23 5.00 33.06
N LEU A 553 -1.45 3.95 32.26
CA LEU A 553 -2.78 3.49 31.84
C LEU A 553 -3.48 2.58 32.86
N GLY A 554 -2.87 2.32 34.03
CA GLY A 554 -3.45 1.50 35.08
C GLY A 554 -3.27 0.00 34.90
N TYR A 555 -2.49 -0.46 33.94
CA TYR A 555 -2.17 -1.87 33.75
C TYR A 555 -1.25 -2.38 34.85
N ARG A 556 -1.36 -3.68 35.16
CA ARG A 556 -0.61 -4.33 36.25
C ARG A 556 0.22 -5.49 35.70
N TRP A 557 1.49 -5.55 36.07
CA TRP A 557 2.43 -6.59 35.64
C TRP A 557 1.95 -8.00 35.98
N GLY A 558 1.26 -8.16 37.13
CA GLY A 558 0.71 -9.45 37.56
C GLY A 558 -0.43 -10.00 36.72
N ASN A 559 -1.00 -9.21 35.81
CA ASN A 559 -2.10 -9.62 34.94
C ASN A 559 -1.60 -10.13 33.58
N ILE A 560 -0.28 -10.10 33.32
CA ILE A 560 0.30 -10.53 32.08
C ILE A 560 0.28 -12.05 31.98
N LYS A 561 -0.28 -12.54 30.87
CA LYS A 561 -0.26 -13.97 30.53
C LYS A 561 0.94 -14.25 29.63
N THR A 562 1.74 -15.26 30.03
CA THR A 562 2.82 -15.74 29.16
C THR A 562 2.26 -16.84 28.26
N ILE A 563 2.39 -16.68 26.97
CA ILE A 563 1.94 -17.60 25.92
C ILE A 563 3.13 -18.06 25.07
N SER A 564 2.95 -19.10 24.27
CA SER A 564 3.99 -19.53 23.33
C SER A 564 4.22 -18.47 22.23
N GLN A 565 5.40 -18.47 21.61
CA GLN A 565 5.68 -17.58 20.49
C GLN A 565 4.72 -17.85 19.33
N SER A 566 4.42 -19.12 19.04
CA SER A 566 3.46 -19.53 18.00
C SER A 566 2.04 -19.00 18.25
N ASP A 567 1.60 -18.94 19.50
CA ASP A 567 0.30 -18.34 19.84
C ASP A 567 0.32 -16.81 19.70
N LEU A 568 1.45 -16.19 20.03
CA LEU A 568 1.61 -14.74 19.87
C LEU A 568 1.66 -14.33 18.38
N ASP A 569 2.22 -15.18 17.51
CA ASP A 569 2.34 -14.92 16.08
C ASP A 569 1.02 -15.06 15.32
N GLN A 570 0.01 -15.68 15.92
CA GLN A 570 -1.35 -15.69 15.37
C GLN A 570 -2.05 -14.33 15.42
N TYR A 571 -1.52 -13.37 16.22
CA TYR A 571 -2.06 -12.02 16.28
C TYR A 571 -1.35 -11.11 15.30
N GLU A 572 -2.11 -10.42 14.48
CA GLU A 572 -1.59 -9.31 13.71
C GLU A 572 -1.03 -8.23 14.64
N SER A 573 0.06 -7.58 14.22
CA SER A 573 0.60 -6.44 14.94
C SER A 573 -0.30 -5.21 14.76
N GLY A 574 -0.74 -4.65 15.88
CA GLY A 574 -1.46 -3.38 15.92
C GLY A 574 -0.51 -2.21 16.19
N VAL A 575 -1.04 -1.00 16.08
CA VAL A 575 -0.30 0.24 16.37
C VAL A 575 0.20 0.23 17.82
N GLN A 576 1.46 0.62 18.02
CA GLN A 576 2.07 0.74 19.34
C GLN A 576 1.30 1.75 20.21
N ILE A 577 1.20 1.45 21.50
CA ILE A 577 0.60 2.36 22.49
C ILE A 577 1.72 3.21 23.06
N ASP A 578 1.77 4.47 22.67
CA ASP A 578 2.80 5.45 23.03
C ASP A 578 2.24 6.66 23.80
N THR A 579 0.92 6.74 23.96
CA THR A 579 0.21 7.80 24.67
C THR A 579 -0.58 7.23 25.85
N LEU A 580 -0.94 8.11 26.80
CA LEU A 580 -1.84 7.77 27.91
C LEU A 580 -3.32 7.74 27.44
N SER A 581 -3.60 6.91 26.42
CA SER A 581 -4.94 6.65 25.90
C SER A 581 -5.18 5.14 25.84
N HIS A 582 -6.27 4.67 26.44
CA HIS A 582 -6.60 3.24 26.45
C HIS A 582 -6.99 2.80 25.04
N PRO A 583 -6.54 1.63 24.59
CA PRO A 583 -6.95 1.04 23.33
C PRO A 583 -8.42 0.61 23.36
N ASP A 584 -9.02 0.51 22.18
CA ASP A 584 -10.35 -0.07 22.03
C ASP A 584 -10.40 -1.50 22.61
N GLY A 585 -11.50 -1.82 23.28
CA GLY A 585 -11.66 -3.07 24.03
C GLY A 585 -11.21 -2.98 25.49
N ALA A 586 -10.56 -1.90 25.93
CA ALA A 586 -10.19 -1.73 27.34
C ALA A 586 -11.44 -1.53 28.20
N LEU A 587 -11.51 -2.31 29.30
CA LEU A 587 -12.53 -2.16 30.32
C LEU A 587 -12.00 -1.26 31.43
N VAL A 588 -12.64 -0.11 31.66
CA VAL A 588 -12.20 0.87 32.65
C VAL A 588 -13.27 1.13 33.70
N LYS A 589 -12.82 1.29 34.93
CA LYS A 589 -13.61 1.77 36.05
C LYS A 589 -12.89 3.00 36.61
N PHE A 590 -13.56 4.12 36.68
CA PHE A 590 -12.98 5.34 37.29
C PHE A 590 -13.00 5.23 38.83
N SER A 591 -11.96 5.74 39.47
CA SER A 591 -11.77 5.64 40.92
C SER A 591 -12.91 6.24 41.73
N ASP A 592 -13.65 7.19 41.17
CA ASP A 592 -14.78 7.90 41.79
C ASP A 592 -16.17 7.36 41.35
N SER A 593 -16.23 6.22 40.63
CA SER A 593 -17.49 5.66 40.08
C SER A 593 -17.55 4.14 40.26
N PRO A 594 -18.71 3.57 40.57
CA PRO A 594 -18.90 2.11 40.58
C PRO A 594 -19.02 1.55 39.15
N ASN A 595 -19.30 2.38 38.17
CA ASN A 595 -19.62 1.98 36.81
C ASN A 595 -18.39 1.47 36.03
N ILE A 596 -18.60 0.44 35.22
CA ILE A 596 -17.59 -0.07 34.28
C ILE A 596 -17.97 0.40 32.90
N TYR A 597 -16.97 0.80 32.15
CA TYR A 597 -17.11 1.30 30.77
C TYR A 597 -16.20 0.49 29.84
N LEU A 598 -16.67 0.27 28.62
CA LEU A 598 -15.85 -0.17 27.50
C LEU A 598 -15.32 1.06 26.78
N ILE A 599 -14.02 1.11 26.49
CA ILE A 599 -13.44 2.11 25.57
C ILE A 599 -13.57 1.56 24.15
N GLU A 600 -14.25 2.30 23.28
CA GLU A 600 -14.43 1.93 21.88
C GLU A 600 -14.61 3.17 21.02
N GLY A 601 -13.81 3.26 19.94
CA GLY A 601 -13.82 4.44 19.05
C GLY A 601 -13.41 5.73 19.76
N GLY A 602 -12.56 5.66 20.77
CA GLY A 602 -12.15 6.80 21.60
C GLY A 602 -13.23 7.31 22.57
N ALA A 603 -14.39 6.66 22.68
CA ALA A 603 -15.47 6.99 23.61
C ALA A 603 -15.58 5.94 24.72
N ARG A 604 -16.16 6.33 25.87
CA ARG A 604 -16.51 5.41 26.96
C ARG A 604 -17.97 4.99 26.84
N LYS A 605 -18.23 3.70 26.70
CA LYS A 605 -19.57 3.12 26.62
C LYS A 605 -19.93 2.45 27.93
N LEU A 606 -21.00 2.92 28.59
CA LEU A 606 -21.46 2.35 29.86
C LEU A 606 -21.88 0.89 29.69
N ILE A 607 -21.42 0.02 30.57
CA ILE A 607 -21.95 -1.34 30.72
C ILE A 607 -23.05 -1.31 31.80
N PRO A 608 -24.33 -1.42 31.38
CA PRO A 608 -25.45 -1.07 32.26
C PRO A 608 -25.71 -2.09 33.38
N SER A 609 -25.28 -3.34 33.23
CA SER A 609 -25.51 -4.37 34.20
C SER A 609 -24.41 -5.47 34.20
N ILE A 610 -24.34 -6.23 35.27
CA ILE A 610 -23.48 -7.41 35.36
C ILE A 610 -23.88 -8.50 34.37
N GLU A 611 -25.14 -8.56 33.98
CA GLU A 611 -25.62 -9.52 32.99
C GLU A 611 -25.06 -9.19 31.61
N VAL A 612 -25.10 -7.92 31.23
CA VAL A 612 -24.49 -7.45 29.96
C VAL A 612 -22.97 -7.66 29.98
N PHE A 613 -22.32 -7.40 31.14
CA PHE A 613 -20.89 -7.62 31.32
C PHE A 613 -20.52 -9.09 31.08
N LEU A 614 -21.22 -10.01 31.76
CA LEU A 614 -20.97 -11.45 31.66
C LEU A 614 -21.40 -12.03 30.29
N LYS A 615 -22.53 -11.56 29.73
CA LYS A 615 -23.00 -12.01 28.43
C LYS A 615 -22.00 -11.71 27.32
N ARG A 616 -21.24 -10.61 27.45
CA ARG A 616 -20.18 -10.23 26.52
C ARG A 616 -18.83 -10.93 26.77
N GLY A 617 -18.77 -11.85 27.76
CA GLY A 617 -17.57 -12.59 28.06
C GLY A 617 -16.50 -11.78 28.79
N TYR A 618 -16.87 -10.65 29.42
CA TYR A 618 -15.92 -9.85 30.16
C TYR A 618 -15.61 -10.45 31.53
N GLY A 619 -14.34 -10.34 31.98
CA GLY A 619 -13.89 -10.76 33.29
C GLY A 619 -13.49 -9.57 34.16
N PHE A 620 -13.82 -9.60 35.47
CA PHE A 620 -13.45 -8.52 36.40
C PHE A 620 -11.93 -8.31 36.51
N SER A 621 -11.14 -9.37 36.26
CA SER A 621 -9.66 -9.27 36.24
C SER A 621 -9.12 -8.40 35.13
N SER A 622 -9.90 -8.15 34.08
CA SER A 622 -9.54 -7.28 32.95
C SER A 622 -9.96 -5.83 33.16
N VAL A 623 -10.69 -5.51 34.25
CA VAL A 623 -11.15 -4.15 34.55
C VAL A 623 -10.00 -3.33 35.13
N LEU A 624 -9.62 -2.27 34.44
CA LEU A 624 -8.63 -1.30 34.88
C LEU A 624 -9.28 -0.29 35.82
N ILE A 625 -8.69 -0.10 37.00
CA ILE A 625 -9.09 1.00 37.89
C ILE A 625 -8.19 2.17 37.56
N VAL A 626 -8.78 3.22 37.00
CA VAL A 626 -8.07 4.40 36.53
C VAL A 626 -8.48 5.66 37.29
N ASP A 627 -7.59 6.65 37.28
CA ASP A 627 -7.88 7.93 37.91
C ASP A 627 -9.08 8.63 37.23
N SER A 628 -9.88 9.34 38.02
CA SER A 628 -11.07 10.06 37.53
C SER A 628 -10.74 11.15 36.49
N GLY A 629 -9.50 11.65 36.47
CA GLY A 629 -9.02 12.59 35.46
C GLY A 629 -9.06 12.04 34.02
N PHE A 630 -9.03 10.73 33.87
CA PHE A 630 -9.19 10.10 32.55
C PHE A 630 -10.60 10.28 31.95
N LYS A 631 -11.61 10.62 32.75
CA LYS A 631 -12.99 10.83 32.25
C LYS A 631 -13.06 11.90 31.15
N SER A 632 -12.28 12.95 31.28
CA SER A 632 -12.24 14.06 30.32
C SER A 632 -11.65 13.68 28.96
N LYS A 633 -10.91 12.58 28.90
CA LYS A 633 -10.30 12.07 27.66
C LYS A 633 -11.29 11.29 26.79
N TYR A 634 -12.37 10.80 27.38
CA TYR A 634 -13.34 9.93 26.69
C TYR A 634 -14.73 10.55 26.74
N PRO A 635 -15.27 11.02 25.61
CA PRO A 635 -16.68 11.43 25.55
C PRO A 635 -17.59 10.24 25.86
N ASP A 636 -18.81 10.51 26.33
CA ASP A 636 -19.81 9.47 26.53
C ASP A 636 -20.28 8.94 25.17
N GLY A 637 -20.24 7.63 25.00
CA GLY A 637 -20.85 6.91 23.91
C GLY A 637 -22.14 6.23 24.31
N ASP A 638 -22.83 5.62 23.33
CA ASP A 638 -24.07 4.86 23.60
C ASP A 638 -23.78 3.70 24.58
N ALA A 639 -24.70 3.50 25.53
CA ALA A 639 -24.60 2.37 26.46
C ALA A 639 -24.66 1.03 25.72
N LEU A 640 -23.94 0.03 26.22
CA LEU A 640 -23.96 -1.31 25.64
C LEU A 640 -25.29 -2.03 25.96
N ASN A 641 -25.80 -2.79 25.00
CA ASN A 641 -27.04 -3.59 25.12
C ASN A 641 -26.73 -5.06 25.39
#